data_467cfc4b03ac511fa3953d3d9ac35eea
#
_entry.id   467cfc4b03ac511fa3953d3d9ac35eea
#
_cell.length_a   1.000
_cell.length_b   1.000
_cell.length_c   1.000
_cell.angle_alpha   90.00
_cell.angle_beta   90.00
_cell.angle_gamma   90.00
#
_symmetry.space_group_name_H-M   'P 1'
#
loop_
_entity.id
_entity.type
_entity.pdbx_description
1 polymer ?
#
loop_
_entity_poly.entity_id
_entity_poly.type
_entity_poly.pdbx_seq_one_letter_code
_entity_poly.pdbx_strand_id
1 'polypeptide(L)'
;MARQDGRPARLGFGLFEREAALDAAEEALDLLTGLAPEPPSPPARVPAPRDARVVPLHAARSATEAPRAAEPPTARGGVLVYAAPAGLGKTTLLAEIRRRAGARGCTVLSARGGDQEQRVAFHVARQLLQPQLAHSSDAELRERLGSWYDIVGPALGLRAATAGSSPDPQGLRDGLDWILTHLAVRRAPLVVVLDDAHWADPESLGWLASFAPRAEDLPMLLVVAYRPDELPEEGAEFTGHRSGQRPHGLAPLTPEAVAQLVRDRIGAHADDAFCRDFWTVTSGNPFETVELAAKVRDRGLDPTADGAHELRDLAAALKGSGLISRLERLGSTTVRLAWACAVLGTEISPALAGSLAGLGDEAVADCAARLREARVLADTGDPDGPLEFVHPLIASAVYRAIPDGIRVAFHGQAAACVIDAGLGPAAAARHLLETHPEGDPSVVAQLRAAARENLRAGAPDAARRHLARALREPPTADERAAVLFELSSASLLTEPATTVNHLRAALEEPISDQALRHGIVYRLSQVLAHSDRLVEASELLEHESRLTTDSRSRLRMQAERFMWDALRSDEPESPARSRRLATLADRLTGRDLTERYIIGLRAWDATLRAEPATVALRHAERALEGGLSWADESRGFEVPVLVALIHLYADRPGRAEELFAAGTAEFEKQGWRGAHLSFAYTLLGYIRFRRGRLMEAEDFARAGLRLAERVGPRTPALWYATGVMIEVLLARGRTEEAERVARDHDFGEPFPATVTIPDCETVHAELLLATGRAEEAAAALADIGRRLEPRGKRNPSCSPWQLHLALAEAATASPVKALATAQEAVARARQYGAPSAIGQALRVTAEVSEGADRIKLLEESVDWLDQSPAAYELARSLVALGAALRRTERHAEAAEHLYRGLETAQDCGADGLVEEARAELAAAGLRPRALHTADGNSLTARERAAAGAAVRGLDPAAVLGVDPATAARLLSAVYRKLGTDRSGLAHALGDPAAPDGPEQTPGAADPAD
;
A
#
# COMPACT_ATOMS: atom_id res chain seq x y z
N MET A 1 7.62 -32.85 -50.17
CA MET A 1 6.88 -34.08 -50.49
C MET A 1 5.76 -34.26 -49.46
N ALA A 2 4.57 -34.43 -50.01
CA ALA A 2 3.37 -34.92 -49.36
C ALA A 2 2.84 -34.27 -48.09
N ARG A 3 1.98 -33.27 -48.27
CA ARG A 3 0.83 -33.02 -47.38
C ARG A 3 -0.14 -34.17 -47.66
N GLN A 4 -0.30 -35.08 -46.74
CA GLN A 4 -1.38 -36.03 -46.70
C GLN A 4 -2.26 -35.78 -45.50
N ASP A 5 -3.54 -35.81 -45.75
CA ASP A 5 -4.70 -35.89 -44.88
C ASP A 5 -5.06 -34.62 -44.08
N GLY A 6 -6.02 -33.87 -44.64
CA GLY A 6 -6.81 -32.81 -44.01
C GLY A 6 -7.77 -33.31 -42.91
N ARG A 7 -7.30 -34.15 -42.00
CA ARG A 7 -8.00 -34.44 -40.73
C ARG A 7 -7.54 -33.48 -39.68
N PRO A 8 -8.43 -32.71 -39.04
CA PRO A 8 -8.06 -31.89 -37.89
C PRO A 8 -7.43 -32.83 -36.83
N ALA A 9 -6.26 -32.44 -36.32
CA ALA A 9 -5.54 -33.22 -35.31
C ALA A 9 -6.41 -33.40 -34.07
N ARG A 10 -6.60 -34.61 -33.58
CA ARG A 10 -7.23 -34.91 -32.30
C ARG A 10 -6.27 -34.48 -31.19
N LEU A 11 -6.60 -33.41 -30.56
CA LEU A 11 -5.95 -32.97 -29.31
C LEU A 11 -6.68 -33.64 -28.12
N GLY A 12 -5.95 -34.10 -27.12
CA GLY A 12 -6.54 -34.79 -25.96
C GLY A 12 -7.78 -34.10 -25.39
N PHE A 13 -8.70 -34.81 -24.78
CA PHE A 13 -9.99 -34.35 -24.26
C PHE A 13 -11.02 -33.80 -25.26
N GLY A 14 -10.92 -34.14 -26.55
CA GLY A 14 -11.91 -33.76 -27.57
C GLY A 14 -11.89 -32.27 -27.92
N LEU A 15 -10.73 -31.65 -27.82
CA LEU A 15 -10.49 -30.29 -28.31
C LEU A 15 -10.28 -30.32 -29.82
N PHE A 16 -11.07 -29.55 -30.54
CA PHE A 16 -11.01 -29.37 -31.98
C PHE A 16 -10.73 -27.91 -32.31
N GLU A 17 -9.84 -27.65 -33.28
CA GLU A 17 -9.51 -26.33 -33.78
C GLU A 17 -9.09 -25.36 -32.66
N ARG A 18 -8.29 -25.82 -31.71
CA ARG A 18 -7.70 -25.03 -30.59
C ARG A 18 -6.17 -25.02 -30.63
N GLU A 19 -5.59 -25.41 -31.78
CA GLU A 19 -4.15 -25.53 -32.00
C GLU A 19 -3.46 -24.21 -31.66
N ALA A 20 -3.89 -23.10 -32.27
CA ALA A 20 -3.28 -21.79 -32.06
C ALA A 20 -3.35 -21.32 -30.59
N ALA A 21 -4.46 -21.62 -29.90
CA ALA A 21 -4.62 -21.31 -28.49
C ALA A 21 -3.74 -22.20 -27.60
N LEU A 22 -3.56 -23.43 -27.96
CA LEU A 22 -2.68 -24.36 -27.27
C LEU A 22 -1.21 -24.12 -27.58
N ASP A 23 -0.87 -23.73 -28.80
CA ASP A 23 0.51 -23.36 -29.16
C ASP A 23 0.99 -22.16 -28.38
N ALA A 24 0.12 -21.13 -28.19
CA ALA A 24 0.41 -20.01 -27.34
C ALA A 24 0.63 -20.44 -25.87
N ALA A 25 -0.15 -21.39 -25.37
CA ALA A 25 0.04 -21.92 -24.02
C ALA A 25 1.32 -22.75 -23.90
N GLU A 26 1.66 -23.57 -24.92
CA GLU A 26 2.92 -24.33 -24.97
C GLU A 26 4.12 -23.39 -24.95
N GLU A 27 4.12 -22.35 -25.80
CA GLU A 27 5.18 -21.38 -25.87
C GLU A 27 5.37 -20.68 -24.50
N ALA A 28 4.27 -20.26 -23.87
CA ALA A 28 4.32 -19.65 -22.55
C ALA A 28 4.84 -20.62 -21.46
N LEU A 29 4.44 -21.90 -21.51
CA LEU A 29 4.93 -22.92 -20.58
C LEU A 29 6.40 -23.28 -20.83
N ASP A 30 6.86 -23.29 -22.08
CA ASP A 30 8.24 -23.58 -22.45
C ASP A 30 9.16 -22.42 -22.02
N LEU A 31 8.72 -21.16 -22.16
CA LEU A 31 9.40 -19.98 -21.61
C LEU A 31 9.49 -20.04 -20.08
N LEU A 32 8.40 -20.42 -19.43
CA LEU A 32 8.33 -20.54 -17.97
C LEU A 32 9.25 -21.64 -17.44
N THR A 33 9.40 -22.73 -18.15
CA THR A 33 10.23 -23.89 -17.75
C THR A 33 11.68 -23.81 -18.25
N GLY A 34 12.02 -22.80 -19.04
CA GLY A 34 13.36 -22.65 -19.64
C GLY A 34 13.67 -23.64 -20.77
N LEU A 35 12.65 -24.21 -21.37
CA LEU A 35 12.78 -25.21 -22.48
C LEU A 35 12.78 -24.57 -23.88
N ALA A 36 12.43 -23.27 -23.98
CA ALA A 36 12.39 -22.53 -25.24
C ALA A 36 13.76 -21.98 -25.62
N PRO A 37 14.16 -22.00 -26.92
CA PRO A 37 15.30 -21.21 -27.38
C PRO A 37 15.04 -19.72 -27.21
N GLU A 38 16.06 -18.96 -26.73
CA GLU A 38 15.95 -17.51 -26.55
C GLU A 38 15.42 -16.83 -27.82
N PRO A 39 14.35 -16.02 -27.72
CA PRO A 39 13.92 -15.18 -28.82
C PRO A 39 15.03 -14.13 -29.13
N PRO A 40 15.23 -13.71 -30.37
CA PRO A 40 16.20 -12.69 -30.71
C PRO A 40 15.88 -11.40 -29.95
N SER A 41 16.86 -10.91 -29.19
CA SER A 41 16.74 -9.71 -28.33
C SER A 41 16.16 -8.54 -29.13
N PRO A 42 15.07 -7.92 -28.69
CA PRO A 42 14.60 -6.67 -29.26
C PRO A 42 15.69 -5.57 -29.07
N PRO A 43 15.79 -4.59 -29.98
CA PRO A 43 16.77 -3.54 -29.84
C PRO A 43 16.60 -2.82 -28.51
N ALA A 44 17.70 -2.60 -27.81
CA ALA A 44 17.79 -2.08 -26.46
C ALA A 44 16.85 -0.90 -26.23
N ARG A 45 15.78 -1.11 -25.48
CA ARG A 45 15.00 -0.04 -24.88
C ARG A 45 15.81 0.52 -23.72
N VAL A 46 15.89 1.84 -23.67
CA VAL A 46 16.45 2.58 -22.54
C VAL A 46 15.78 2.05 -21.26
N PRO A 47 16.54 1.63 -20.26
CA PRO A 47 15.94 1.03 -19.05
C PRO A 47 15.09 2.06 -18.33
N ALA A 48 13.81 1.72 -18.13
CA ALA A 48 12.99 2.39 -17.14
C ALA A 48 13.61 2.20 -15.74
N PRO A 49 13.52 3.17 -14.85
CA PRO A 49 14.13 3.08 -13.53
C PRO A 49 13.57 1.85 -12.79
N ARG A 50 14.49 0.99 -12.34
CA ARG A 50 14.17 -0.20 -11.56
C ARG A 50 13.50 0.23 -10.26
N ASP A 51 12.26 -0.22 -10.05
CA ASP A 51 11.56 -0.06 -8.79
C ASP A 51 12.39 -0.61 -7.64
N ALA A 52 12.75 0.28 -6.73
CA ALA A 52 13.42 -0.10 -5.50
C ALA A 52 12.46 -0.96 -4.67
N ARG A 53 12.89 -2.18 -4.36
CA ARG A 53 12.18 -3.07 -3.45
C ARG A 53 12.00 -2.36 -2.10
N VAL A 54 10.76 -2.19 -1.66
CA VAL A 54 10.45 -1.84 -0.28
C VAL A 54 10.82 -3.04 0.58
N VAL A 55 11.98 -2.97 1.21
CA VAL A 55 12.41 -3.98 2.20
C VAL A 55 11.85 -3.52 3.55
N PRO A 56 11.11 -4.36 4.29
CA PRO A 56 10.70 -4.02 5.65
C PRO A 56 11.92 -3.72 6.53
N LEU A 57 11.84 -2.70 7.37
CA LEU A 57 12.93 -2.21 8.22
C LEU A 57 13.59 -3.29 9.11
N HIS A 58 12.88 -4.40 9.36
CA HIS A 58 13.38 -5.52 10.18
C HIS A 58 14.20 -6.57 9.41
N ALA A 59 14.17 -6.59 8.09
CA ALA A 59 14.93 -7.57 7.29
C ALA A 59 16.40 -7.17 7.03
N ALA A 60 16.79 -5.94 7.36
CA ALA A 60 18.12 -5.41 7.05
C ALA A 60 19.25 -5.90 8.00
N ARG A 61 18.98 -6.79 8.96
CA ARG A 61 20.00 -7.24 9.95
C ARG A 61 20.56 -8.65 9.79
N SER A 62 20.21 -9.38 8.74
CA SER A 62 20.80 -10.72 8.51
C SER A 62 20.76 -11.14 7.05
N ALA A 63 21.56 -10.48 6.21
CA ALA A 63 21.95 -11.02 4.91
C ALA A 63 23.47 -11.19 4.91
N THR A 64 23.93 -12.30 5.44
CA THR A 64 25.28 -12.83 5.20
C THR A 64 25.29 -13.38 3.78
N GLU A 65 26.24 -12.94 2.97
CA GLU A 65 26.47 -13.39 1.61
C GLU A 65 26.61 -14.91 1.55
N ALA A 66 25.75 -15.57 0.77
CA ALA A 66 25.96 -16.94 0.32
C ALA A 66 26.64 -16.93 -1.06
N PRO A 67 27.49 -17.90 -1.37
CA PRO A 67 28.32 -17.90 -2.57
C PRO A 67 27.50 -18.00 -3.86
N ARG A 68 27.88 -17.22 -4.87
CA ARG A 68 27.33 -17.26 -6.23
C ARG A 68 27.38 -18.66 -6.81
N ALA A 69 26.25 -19.34 -6.84
CA ALA A 69 26.01 -20.49 -7.70
C ALA A 69 25.69 -20.00 -9.12
N ALA A 70 26.10 -20.78 -10.14
CA ALA A 70 25.90 -20.49 -11.54
C ALA A 70 24.45 -20.10 -11.86
N GLU A 71 24.26 -19.05 -12.65
CA GLU A 71 22.95 -18.56 -13.07
C GLU A 71 22.18 -19.69 -13.77
N PRO A 72 20.99 -20.08 -13.25
CA PRO A 72 20.10 -20.95 -14.01
C PRO A 72 19.52 -20.18 -15.21
N PRO A 73 19.12 -20.87 -16.30
CA PRO A 73 18.48 -20.24 -17.44
C PRO A 73 17.28 -19.42 -16.97
N THR A 74 17.16 -18.20 -17.43
CA THR A 74 16.17 -17.22 -16.98
C THR A 74 14.77 -17.66 -17.38
N ALA A 75 14.10 -18.39 -16.50
CA ALA A 75 12.66 -18.68 -16.63
C ALA A 75 11.90 -17.34 -16.65
N ARG A 76 11.17 -17.06 -17.71
CA ARG A 76 10.34 -15.86 -17.85
C ARG A 76 8.89 -16.24 -17.63
N GLY A 77 8.24 -15.52 -16.74
CA GLY A 77 6.81 -15.63 -16.56
C GLY A 77 6.03 -14.80 -17.57
N GLY A 78 4.71 -14.78 -17.42
CA GLY A 78 3.85 -14.03 -18.33
C GLY A 78 2.38 -14.10 -17.97
N VAL A 79 1.57 -13.47 -18.82
CA VAL A 79 0.11 -13.47 -18.73
C VAL A 79 -0.46 -13.99 -20.03
N LEU A 80 -1.38 -14.96 -19.98
CA LEU A 80 -2.06 -15.51 -21.13
C LEU A 80 -3.57 -15.34 -20.96
N VAL A 81 -4.21 -14.70 -21.90
CA VAL A 81 -5.61 -14.31 -21.79
C VAL A 81 -6.44 -14.90 -22.93
N TYR A 82 -7.53 -15.59 -22.60
CA TYR A 82 -8.50 -16.13 -23.55
C TYR A 82 -9.85 -15.43 -23.45
N ALA A 83 -10.29 -14.82 -24.53
CA ALA A 83 -11.56 -14.12 -24.60
C ALA A 83 -12.50 -14.81 -25.60
N ALA A 84 -13.67 -15.25 -25.15
CA ALA A 84 -14.65 -15.86 -26.03
C ALA A 84 -16.07 -15.84 -25.43
N PRO A 85 -17.12 -15.81 -26.26
CA PRO A 85 -18.50 -16.01 -25.84
C PRO A 85 -18.73 -17.33 -25.08
N ALA A 86 -19.92 -17.49 -24.51
CA ALA A 86 -20.32 -18.70 -23.80
C ALA A 86 -20.29 -19.95 -24.71
N GLY A 87 -19.92 -21.10 -24.15
CA GLY A 87 -20.00 -22.39 -24.83
C GLY A 87 -18.88 -22.71 -25.81
N LEU A 88 -17.91 -21.82 -26.06
CA LEU A 88 -16.84 -22.03 -27.05
C LEU A 88 -15.64 -22.85 -26.51
N GLY A 89 -15.76 -23.46 -25.33
CA GLY A 89 -14.78 -24.40 -24.80
C GLY A 89 -13.63 -23.81 -24.00
N LYS A 90 -13.75 -22.60 -23.43
CA LYS A 90 -12.75 -21.98 -22.55
C LYS A 90 -12.32 -22.90 -21.40
N THR A 91 -13.28 -23.39 -20.63
CA THR A 91 -13.03 -24.29 -19.47
C THR A 91 -12.29 -25.57 -19.88
N THR A 92 -12.66 -26.14 -21.03
CA THR A 92 -11.99 -27.36 -21.57
C THR A 92 -10.56 -27.07 -22.00
N LEU A 93 -10.32 -25.91 -22.61
CA LEU A 93 -8.98 -25.43 -22.96
C LEU A 93 -8.12 -25.23 -21.71
N LEU A 94 -8.66 -24.56 -20.69
CA LEU A 94 -7.96 -24.36 -19.42
C LEU A 94 -7.67 -25.70 -18.70
N ALA A 95 -8.58 -26.68 -18.77
CA ALA A 95 -8.34 -27.98 -18.19
C ALA A 95 -7.15 -28.68 -18.88
N GLU A 96 -7.04 -28.59 -20.21
CA GLU A 96 -5.89 -29.13 -20.96
C GLU A 96 -4.60 -28.40 -20.64
N ILE A 97 -4.63 -27.05 -20.50
CA ILE A 97 -3.46 -26.26 -20.09
C ILE A 97 -2.99 -26.67 -18.70
N ARG A 98 -3.90 -26.86 -17.73
CA ARG A 98 -3.57 -27.37 -16.38
C ARG A 98 -2.90 -28.73 -16.45
N ARG A 99 -3.43 -29.65 -17.26
CA ARG A 99 -2.86 -30.99 -17.45
C ARG A 99 -1.44 -30.91 -18.02
N ARG A 100 -1.22 -30.06 -19.02
CA ARG A 100 0.10 -29.88 -19.66
C ARG A 100 1.10 -29.23 -18.71
N ALA A 101 0.67 -28.22 -17.95
CA ALA A 101 1.48 -27.58 -16.91
C ALA A 101 1.89 -28.61 -15.83
N GLY A 102 0.95 -29.41 -15.34
CA GLY A 102 1.25 -30.48 -14.38
C GLY A 102 2.21 -31.54 -14.92
N ALA A 103 2.06 -31.94 -16.20
CA ALA A 103 2.97 -32.86 -16.86
C ALA A 103 4.41 -32.33 -17.01
N ARG A 104 4.59 -31.00 -17.01
CA ARG A 104 5.89 -30.31 -16.98
C ARG A 104 6.44 -30.06 -15.56
N GLY A 105 5.75 -30.55 -14.53
CA GLY A 105 6.15 -30.38 -13.14
C GLY A 105 5.82 -29.00 -12.57
N CYS A 106 5.00 -28.18 -13.24
CA CYS A 106 4.55 -26.91 -12.72
C CYS A 106 3.59 -27.11 -11.54
N THR A 107 3.70 -26.24 -10.53
CA THR A 107 2.65 -26.11 -9.50
C THR A 107 1.48 -25.35 -10.10
N VAL A 108 0.26 -25.90 -10.01
CA VAL A 108 -0.93 -25.28 -10.61
C VAL A 108 -1.88 -24.84 -9.51
N LEU A 109 -2.20 -23.54 -9.46
CA LEU A 109 -3.29 -22.97 -8.67
C LEU A 109 -4.46 -22.66 -9.61
N SER A 110 -5.68 -22.97 -9.17
CA SER A 110 -6.85 -22.79 -10.03
C SER A 110 -8.00 -22.19 -9.23
N ALA A 111 -8.62 -21.16 -9.83
CA ALA A 111 -9.86 -20.59 -9.32
C ALA A 111 -10.87 -20.41 -10.45
N ARG A 112 -12.13 -20.27 -10.07
CA ARG A 112 -13.23 -20.03 -10.98
C ARG A 112 -14.17 -18.97 -10.45
N GLY A 113 -14.53 -18.01 -11.29
CA GLY A 113 -15.61 -17.06 -11.00
C GLY A 113 -16.98 -17.73 -11.04
N GLY A 114 -17.87 -17.34 -10.14
CA GLY A 114 -19.25 -17.81 -10.09
C GLY A 114 -20.23 -16.64 -10.02
N ASP A 115 -21.36 -16.75 -10.74
CA ASP A 115 -22.37 -15.69 -10.82
C ASP A 115 -22.89 -15.26 -9.44
N GLN A 116 -23.10 -16.21 -8.53
CA GLN A 116 -23.55 -15.94 -7.16
C GLN A 116 -22.41 -15.47 -6.23
N GLU A 117 -21.21 -15.93 -6.51
CA GLU A 117 -20.00 -15.66 -5.71
C GLU A 117 -19.35 -14.32 -6.02
N GLN A 118 -19.70 -13.65 -7.11
CA GLN A 118 -19.26 -12.29 -7.42
C GLN A 118 -19.46 -11.29 -6.27
N ARG A 119 -20.43 -11.59 -5.39
CA ARG A 119 -20.79 -10.73 -4.25
C ARG A 119 -20.05 -11.08 -2.97
N VAL A 120 -19.23 -12.12 -3.00
CA VAL A 120 -18.44 -12.56 -1.85
C VAL A 120 -17.02 -12.03 -2.02
N ALA A 121 -16.67 -11.01 -1.25
CA ALA A 121 -15.35 -10.40 -1.31
C ALA A 121 -14.23 -11.43 -1.12
N PHE A 122 -13.20 -11.33 -1.95
CA PHE A 122 -12.02 -12.21 -1.97
C PHE A 122 -12.31 -13.70 -2.21
N HIS A 123 -13.43 -14.04 -2.84
CA HIS A 123 -13.78 -15.43 -3.11
C HIS A 123 -12.74 -16.13 -4.01
N VAL A 124 -12.34 -15.49 -5.11
CA VAL A 124 -11.31 -16.04 -6.02
C VAL A 124 -9.94 -16.08 -5.34
N ALA A 125 -9.57 -15.06 -4.58
CA ALA A 125 -8.32 -15.04 -3.82
C ALA A 125 -8.26 -16.20 -2.80
N ARG A 126 -9.38 -16.50 -2.13
CA ARG A 126 -9.49 -17.68 -1.24
C ARG A 126 -9.29 -18.97 -2.00
N GLN A 127 -9.97 -19.18 -3.12
CA GLN A 127 -9.79 -20.40 -3.93
C GLN A 127 -8.33 -20.63 -4.31
N LEU A 128 -7.60 -19.57 -4.66
CA LEU A 128 -6.18 -19.67 -5.06
C LEU A 128 -5.25 -19.91 -3.87
N LEU A 129 -5.42 -19.18 -2.78
CA LEU A 129 -4.41 -19.08 -1.73
C LEU A 129 -4.72 -19.91 -0.48
N GLN A 130 -6.00 -20.02 -0.09
CA GLN A 130 -6.40 -20.74 1.12
C GLN A 130 -5.96 -22.22 1.11
N PRO A 131 -6.12 -23.02 0.02
CA PRO A 131 -5.68 -24.42 -0.01
C PRO A 131 -4.17 -24.58 0.23
N GLN A 132 -3.38 -23.56 -0.10
CA GLN A 132 -1.92 -23.56 0.06
C GLN A 132 -1.48 -23.26 1.50
N LEU A 133 -2.39 -22.73 2.32
CA LEU A 133 -2.15 -22.23 3.67
C LEU A 133 -2.93 -23.02 4.74
N ALA A 134 -4.06 -23.60 4.39
CA ALA A 134 -5.01 -24.23 5.34
C ALA A 134 -4.45 -25.44 6.12
N HIS A 135 -3.37 -26.05 5.66
CA HIS A 135 -2.77 -27.24 6.33
C HIS A 135 -1.72 -26.84 7.39
N SER A 136 -1.48 -25.55 7.60
CA SER A 136 -0.51 -25.03 8.58
C SER A 136 -1.24 -24.50 9.79
N SER A 137 -0.66 -24.69 10.97
CA SER A 137 -1.14 -24.10 12.21
C SER A 137 -0.98 -22.57 12.21
N ASP A 138 -1.73 -21.88 13.08
CA ASP A 138 -1.63 -20.43 13.28
C ASP A 138 -0.20 -19.98 13.58
N ALA A 139 0.56 -20.77 14.35
CA ALA A 139 1.94 -20.47 14.69
C ALA A 139 2.85 -20.54 13.46
N GLU A 140 2.72 -21.58 12.63
CA GLU A 140 3.48 -21.74 11.39
C GLU A 140 3.11 -20.68 10.35
N LEU A 141 1.83 -20.30 10.28
CA LEU A 141 1.39 -19.21 9.39
C LEU A 141 1.99 -17.87 9.82
N ARG A 142 2.05 -17.58 11.13
CA ARG A 142 2.70 -16.37 11.65
C ARG A 142 4.20 -16.38 11.38
N GLU A 143 4.86 -17.50 11.51
CA GLU A 143 6.30 -17.63 11.20
C GLU A 143 6.55 -17.39 9.69
N ARG A 144 5.70 -17.96 8.82
CA ARG A 144 5.86 -17.89 7.36
C ARG A 144 5.44 -16.55 6.75
N LEU A 145 4.34 -15.98 7.23
CA LEU A 145 3.74 -14.76 6.66
C LEU A 145 4.10 -13.50 7.46
N GLY A 146 4.66 -13.66 8.67
CA GLY A 146 4.98 -12.52 9.54
C GLY A 146 3.73 -11.66 9.83
N SER A 147 3.90 -10.35 9.76
CA SER A 147 2.82 -9.38 9.95
C SER A 147 1.70 -9.50 8.91
N TRP A 148 1.98 -10.05 7.73
CA TRP A 148 0.96 -10.25 6.70
C TRP A 148 -0.15 -11.21 7.12
N TYR A 149 0.14 -12.17 8.03
CA TYR A 149 -0.90 -13.08 8.54
C TYR A 149 -2.06 -12.34 9.20
N ASP A 150 -1.78 -11.31 9.97
CA ASP A 150 -2.81 -10.54 10.66
C ASP A 150 -3.60 -9.63 9.68
N ILE A 151 -2.99 -9.20 8.58
CA ILE A 151 -3.59 -8.33 7.56
C ILE A 151 -4.46 -9.12 6.58
N VAL A 152 -3.92 -10.18 5.96
CA VAL A 152 -4.62 -10.94 4.91
C VAL A 152 -5.45 -12.12 5.44
N GLY A 153 -5.15 -12.60 6.65
CA GLY A 153 -5.80 -13.77 7.23
C GLY A 153 -7.32 -13.70 7.26
N PRO A 154 -7.93 -12.57 7.67
CA PRO A 154 -9.39 -12.41 7.64
C PRO A 154 -9.97 -12.49 6.21
N ALA A 155 -9.34 -11.85 5.23
CA ALA A 155 -9.78 -11.86 3.84
C ALA A 155 -9.70 -13.27 3.23
N LEU A 156 -8.70 -14.04 3.59
CA LEU A 156 -8.50 -15.42 3.11
C LEU A 156 -9.26 -16.47 3.96
N GLY A 157 -10.00 -16.06 4.98
CA GLY A 157 -10.73 -16.99 5.86
C GLY A 157 -9.84 -17.89 6.71
N LEU A 158 -8.57 -17.51 6.95
CA LEU A 158 -7.63 -18.27 7.77
C LEU A 158 -7.82 -18.02 9.26
N ARG A 159 -8.41 -16.89 9.61
CA ARG A 159 -8.74 -16.50 11.00
C ARG A 159 -9.91 -15.53 11.01
N ALA A 160 -10.57 -15.43 12.15
CA ALA A 160 -11.55 -14.37 12.36
C ALA A 160 -10.89 -12.99 12.45
N ALA A 161 -11.56 -11.97 11.93
CA ALA A 161 -11.12 -10.59 12.08
C ALA A 161 -11.16 -10.17 13.56
N THR A 162 -10.07 -9.61 14.07
CA THR A 162 -10.01 -9.09 15.45
C THR A 162 -10.75 -7.76 15.55
N ALA A 163 -11.31 -7.45 16.72
CA ALA A 163 -11.84 -6.13 17.02
C ALA A 163 -10.67 -5.13 17.00
N GLY A 164 -10.68 -4.22 16.04
CA GLY A 164 -9.62 -3.24 15.79
C GLY A 164 -9.88 -2.54 14.47
N SER A 165 -8.92 -1.74 14.01
CA SER A 165 -8.99 -1.06 12.73
C SER A 165 -9.10 -2.04 11.56
N SER A 166 -9.88 -1.65 10.56
CA SER A 166 -9.93 -2.37 9.29
C SER A 166 -8.59 -2.18 8.55
N PRO A 167 -8.02 -3.23 7.94
CA PRO A 167 -6.82 -3.06 7.16
C PRO A 167 -7.09 -2.10 5.99
N ASP A 168 -6.10 -1.26 5.69
CA ASP A 168 -6.12 -0.45 4.46
C ASP A 168 -6.22 -1.39 3.24
N PRO A 169 -7.15 -1.13 2.30
CA PRO A 169 -7.30 -1.94 1.09
C PRO A 169 -5.99 -2.12 0.30
N GLN A 170 -5.12 -1.10 0.29
CA GLN A 170 -3.81 -1.20 -0.35
C GLN A 170 -2.87 -2.14 0.43
N GLY A 171 -2.87 -2.05 1.75
CA GLY A 171 -2.09 -2.97 2.58
C GLY A 171 -2.50 -4.42 2.42
N LEU A 172 -3.80 -4.67 2.24
CA LEU A 172 -4.31 -6.01 1.93
C LEU A 172 -3.82 -6.51 0.56
N ARG A 173 -3.90 -5.66 -0.48
CA ARG A 173 -3.38 -6.00 -1.82
C ARG A 173 -1.88 -6.29 -1.77
N ASP A 174 -1.09 -5.46 -1.10
CA ASP A 174 0.35 -5.67 -0.93
C ASP A 174 0.66 -7.01 -0.23
N GLY A 175 -0.16 -7.38 0.75
CA GLY A 175 -0.06 -8.68 1.43
C GLY A 175 -0.39 -9.87 0.52
N LEU A 176 -1.45 -9.76 -0.27
CA LEU A 176 -1.80 -10.76 -1.28
C LEU A 176 -0.71 -10.88 -2.36
N ASP A 177 -0.17 -9.75 -2.83
CA ASP A 177 0.97 -9.69 -3.76
C ASP A 177 2.19 -10.40 -3.19
N TRP A 178 2.50 -10.12 -1.92
CA TRP A 178 3.62 -10.75 -1.24
C TRP A 178 3.45 -12.28 -1.17
N ILE A 179 2.25 -12.75 -0.79
CA ILE A 179 1.96 -14.20 -0.71
C ILE A 179 2.10 -14.87 -2.09
N LEU A 180 1.51 -14.27 -3.13
CA LEU A 180 1.57 -14.85 -4.48
C LEU A 180 3.00 -14.83 -5.03
N THR A 181 3.75 -13.76 -4.82
CA THR A 181 5.18 -13.67 -5.16
C THR A 181 6.00 -14.72 -4.41
N HIS A 182 5.76 -14.89 -3.12
CA HIS A 182 6.44 -15.88 -2.30
C HIS A 182 6.16 -17.33 -2.78
N LEU A 183 4.91 -17.61 -3.15
CA LEU A 183 4.52 -18.90 -3.75
C LEU A 183 5.18 -19.10 -5.12
N ALA A 184 5.21 -18.08 -5.97
CA ALA A 184 5.84 -18.13 -7.27
C ALA A 184 7.34 -18.48 -7.18
N VAL A 185 8.04 -17.88 -6.21
CA VAL A 185 9.47 -18.17 -6.01
C VAL A 185 9.72 -19.52 -5.35
N ARG A 186 8.92 -19.89 -4.33
CA ARG A 186 9.13 -21.13 -3.57
C ARG A 186 8.66 -22.38 -4.28
N ARG A 187 7.67 -22.27 -5.15
CA ARG A 187 7.04 -23.38 -5.88
C ARG A 187 7.18 -23.23 -7.40
N ALA A 188 8.27 -22.59 -7.82
CA ALA A 188 8.57 -22.41 -9.24
C ALA A 188 8.76 -23.75 -9.97
N PRO A 189 8.29 -23.85 -11.22
CA PRO A 189 7.46 -22.90 -11.96
C PRO A 189 5.99 -22.95 -11.52
N LEU A 190 5.34 -21.78 -11.37
CA LEU A 190 3.96 -21.66 -10.90
C LEU A 190 3.02 -21.29 -12.05
N VAL A 191 1.88 -21.98 -12.17
CA VAL A 191 0.81 -21.61 -13.10
C VAL A 191 -0.46 -21.29 -12.32
N VAL A 192 -0.98 -20.08 -12.50
CA VAL A 192 -2.23 -19.64 -11.90
C VAL A 192 -3.30 -19.57 -12.98
N VAL A 193 -4.43 -20.25 -12.78
CA VAL A 193 -5.52 -20.32 -13.76
C VAL A 193 -6.79 -19.73 -13.17
N LEU A 194 -7.35 -18.71 -13.82
CA LEU A 194 -8.64 -18.11 -13.50
C LEU A 194 -9.64 -18.38 -14.64
N ASP A 195 -10.61 -19.22 -14.37
CA ASP A 195 -11.73 -19.47 -15.30
C ASP A 195 -12.90 -18.55 -14.97
N ASP A 196 -13.70 -18.21 -15.99
CA ASP A 196 -14.88 -17.35 -15.89
C ASP A 196 -14.62 -16.05 -15.10
N ALA A 197 -13.49 -15.34 -15.40
CA ALA A 197 -13.06 -14.13 -14.69
C ALA A 197 -14.11 -13.01 -14.70
N HIS A 198 -15.04 -12.98 -15.66
CA HIS A 198 -16.17 -12.05 -15.71
C HIS A 198 -17.17 -12.25 -14.55
N TRP A 199 -17.11 -13.39 -13.85
CA TRP A 199 -17.87 -13.69 -12.64
C TRP A 199 -17.01 -13.75 -11.37
N ALA A 200 -15.78 -13.27 -11.45
CA ALA A 200 -14.96 -13.10 -10.25
C ALA A 200 -15.48 -11.94 -9.39
N ASP A 201 -15.24 -12.00 -8.09
CA ASP A 201 -15.52 -10.88 -7.21
C ASP A 201 -14.62 -9.69 -7.54
N PRO A 202 -15.13 -8.43 -7.46
CA PRO A 202 -14.39 -7.24 -7.87
C PRO A 202 -13.06 -7.07 -7.14
N GLU A 203 -13.02 -7.41 -5.85
CA GLU A 203 -11.85 -7.29 -5.00
C GLU A 203 -10.71 -8.21 -5.47
N SER A 204 -11.01 -9.48 -5.77
CA SER A 204 -10.03 -10.44 -6.33
C SER A 204 -9.65 -10.11 -7.76
N LEU A 205 -10.62 -9.72 -8.59
CA LEU A 205 -10.38 -9.39 -10.00
C LEU A 205 -9.46 -8.18 -10.11
N GLY A 206 -9.75 -7.10 -9.37
CA GLY A 206 -8.92 -5.90 -9.33
C GLY A 206 -7.52 -6.17 -8.76
N TRP A 207 -7.41 -7.07 -7.77
CA TRP A 207 -6.11 -7.51 -7.26
C TRP A 207 -5.30 -8.23 -8.34
N LEU A 208 -5.85 -9.28 -8.97
CA LEU A 208 -5.13 -10.05 -10.00
C LEU A 208 -4.79 -9.21 -11.23
N ALA A 209 -5.68 -8.30 -11.64
CA ALA A 209 -5.44 -7.38 -12.75
C ALA A 209 -4.26 -6.44 -12.44
N SER A 210 -4.20 -5.88 -11.22
CA SER A 210 -3.08 -5.03 -10.81
C SER A 210 -1.77 -5.80 -10.63
N PHE A 211 -1.84 -7.10 -10.30
CA PHE A 211 -0.68 -7.97 -10.16
C PHE A 211 -0.13 -8.45 -11.52
N ALA A 212 -0.98 -8.58 -12.54
CA ALA A 212 -0.65 -9.20 -13.84
C ALA A 212 0.66 -8.69 -14.49
N PRO A 213 0.99 -7.37 -14.49
CA PRO A 213 2.26 -6.88 -15.05
C PRO A 213 3.51 -7.44 -14.36
N ARG A 214 3.40 -7.83 -13.09
CA ARG A 214 4.53 -8.39 -12.31
C ARG A 214 4.79 -9.87 -12.61
N ALA A 215 3.84 -10.55 -13.24
CA ALA A 215 4.00 -11.96 -13.59
C ALA A 215 5.15 -12.18 -14.58
N GLU A 216 5.48 -11.20 -15.42
CA GLU A 216 6.60 -11.26 -16.38
C GLU A 216 7.98 -11.33 -15.69
N ASP A 217 8.10 -10.75 -14.49
CA ASP A 217 9.33 -10.72 -13.70
C ASP A 217 9.47 -11.92 -12.73
N LEU A 218 8.47 -12.77 -12.67
CA LEU A 218 8.38 -13.91 -11.73
C LEU A 218 8.37 -15.24 -12.49
N PRO A 219 8.82 -16.34 -11.90
CA PRO A 219 8.72 -17.68 -12.50
C PRO A 219 7.27 -18.20 -12.42
N MET A 220 6.32 -17.44 -12.98
CA MET A 220 4.90 -17.77 -12.96
C MET A 220 4.19 -17.40 -14.26
N LEU A 221 3.17 -18.17 -14.62
CA LEU A 221 2.26 -17.91 -15.73
C LEU A 221 0.85 -17.68 -15.16
N LEU A 222 0.26 -16.53 -15.45
CA LEU A 222 -1.13 -16.22 -15.13
C LEU A 222 -1.99 -16.48 -16.37
N VAL A 223 -2.93 -17.42 -16.29
CA VAL A 223 -3.85 -17.77 -17.38
C VAL A 223 -5.26 -17.37 -17.01
N VAL A 224 -5.88 -16.47 -17.79
CA VAL A 224 -7.20 -15.91 -17.51
C VAL A 224 -8.15 -16.18 -18.67
N ALA A 225 -9.38 -16.62 -18.37
CA ALA A 225 -10.43 -16.76 -19.38
C ALA A 225 -11.68 -15.97 -18.99
N TYR A 226 -12.24 -15.22 -19.94
CA TYR A 226 -13.42 -14.39 -19.69
C TYR A 226 -14.33 -14.28 -20.92
N ARG A 227 -15.53 -13.69 -20.71
CA ARG A 227 -16.45 -13.30 -21.81
C ARG A 227 -16.30 -11.79 -22.05
N PRO A 228 -16.00 -11.37 -23.29
CA PRO A 228 -15.70 -9.97 -23.59
C PRO A 228 -16.80 -8.98 -23.17
N ASP A 229 -18.05 -9.37 -23.38
CA ASP A 229 -19.21 -8.49 -23.14
C ASP A 229 -19.66 -8.43 -21.67
N GLU A 230 -19.08 -9.31 -20.81
CA GLU A 230 -19.49 -9.45 -19.41
C GLU A 230 -18.35 -9.11 -18.42
N LEU A 231 -17.14 -8.75 -18.90
CA LEU A 231 -16.00 -8.46 -18.02
C LEU A 231 -16.17 -7.12 -17.29
N PRO A 232 -16.14 -7.09 -15.95
CA PRO A 232 -16.19 -5.86 -15.16
C PRO A 232 -14.99 -4.93 -15.40
N GLU A 233 -15.14 -3.63 -15.05
CA GLU A 233 -14.08 -2.62 -15.20
C GLU A 233 -12.81 -2.97 -14.44
N GLU A 234 -12.91 -3.62 -13.30
CA GLU A 234 -11.79 -4.09 -12.48
C GLU A 234 -10.88 -5.08 -13.23
N GLY A 235 -11.40 -5.74 -14.26
CA GLY A 235 -10.66 -6.64 -15.15
C GLY A 235 -10.13 -5.98 -16.41
N ALA A 236 -10.24 -4.67 -16.58
CA ALA A 236 -9.86 -3.96 -17.80
C ALA A 236 -8.40 -4.18 -18.23
N GLU A 237 -7.49 -4.41 -17.29
CA GLU A 237 -6.08 -4.73 -17.60
C GLU A 237 -5.93 -6.01 -18.46
N PHE A 238 -6.83 -6.99 -18.33
CA PHE A 238 -6.82 -8.20 -19.12
C PHE A 238 -7.30 -8.00 -20.58
N THR A 239 -7.85 -6.85 -20.92
CA THR A 239 -8.28 -6.56 -22.31
C THR A 239 -7.10 -6.19 -23.23
N GLY A 240 -5.90 -6.06 -22.70
CA GLY A 240 -4.68 -5.78 -23.47
C GLY A 240 -4.50 -4.34 -23.94
N HIS A 241 -5.35 -3.39 -23.51
CA HIS A 241 -5.21 -1.99 -23.90
C HIS A 241 -3.97 -1.32 -23.29
N ARG A 242 -3.48 -1.82 -22.15
CA ARG A 242 -2.29 -1.30 -21.45
C ARG A 242 -1.05 -2.17 -21.59
N SER A 243 -1.20 -3.51 -21.64
CA SER A 243 -0.08 -4.46 -21.72
C SER A 243 0.44 -4.73 -23.13
N GLY A 244 -0.27 -4.31 -24.17
CA GLY A 244 0.09 -4.58 -25.56
C GLY A 244 -0.13 -6.03 -26.02
N GLN A 245 -0.49 -6.95 -25.14
CA GLN A 245 -0.84 -8.32 -25.45
C GLN A 245 -2.35 -8.42 -25.73
N ARG A 246 -2.71 -8.84 -26.94
CA ARG A 246 -4.11 -9.03 -27.30
C ARG A 246 -4.61 -10.36 -26.76
N PRO A 247 -5.84 -10.42 -26.19
CA PRO A 247 -6.46 -11.68 -25.81
C PRO A 247 -6.59 -12.64 -26.99
N HIS A 248 -6.36 -13.91 -26.74
CA HIS A 248 -6.59 -14.96 -27.74
C HIS A 248 -8.09 -15.23 -27.85
N GLY A 249 -8.67 -14.93 -29.04
CA GLY A 249 -10.06 -15.22 -29.32
C GLY A 249 -10.28 -16.69 -29.66
N LEU A 250 -11.36 -17.31 -29.15
CA LEU A 250 -11.79 -18.63 -29.61
C LEU A 250 -12.95 -18.48 -30.57
N ALA A 251 -12.79 -19.04 -31.77
CA ALA A 251 -13.82 -19.08 -32.79
C ALA A 251 -14.76 -20.29 -32.65
N PRO A 252 -16.01 -20.21 -33.14
CA PRO A 252 -16.86 -21.36 -33.33
C PRO A 252 -16.17 -22.44 -34.19
N LEU A 253 -16.54 -23.71 -34.00
CA LEU A 253 -16.01 -24.83 -34.79
C LEU A 253 -16.47 -24.73 -36.24
N THR A 254 -15.60 -25.13 -37.15
CA THR A 254 -15.96 -25.29 -38.57
C THR A 254 -16.93 -26.47 -38.79
N PRO A 255 -17.61 -26.53 -39.95
CA PRO A 255 -18.45 -27.67 -40.29
C PRO A 255 -17.72 -29.01 -40.20
N GLU A 256 -16.44 -29.06 -40.58
CA GLU A 256 -15.60 -30.22 -40.54
C GLU A 256 -15.31 -30.70 -39.12
N ALA A 257 -14.99 -29.77 -38.21
CA ALA A 257 -14.75 -30.06 -36.80
C ALA A 257 -16.03 -30.53 -36.08
N VAL A 258 -17.17 -29.90 -36.38
CA VAL A 258 -18.47 -30.33 -35.86
C VAL A 258 -18.81 -31.73 -36.38
N ALA A 259 -18.60 -32.03 -37.69
CA ALA A 259 -18.83 -33.36 -38.25
C ALA A 259 -17.98 -34.44 -37.54
N GLN A 260 -16.74 -34.13 -37.23
CA GLN A 260 -15.86 -35.04 -36.51
C GLN A 260 -16.34 -35.23 -35.07
N LEU A 261 -16.70 -34.16 -34.36
CA LEU A 261 -17.25 -34.21 -33.01
C LEU A 261 -18.55 -35.02 -32.94
N VAL A 262 -19.44 -34.86 -33.91
CA VAL A 262 -20.69 -35.61 -34.03
C VAL A 262 -20.39 -37.13 -34.24
N ARG A 263 -19.47 -37.46 -35.16
CA ARG A 263 -19.08 -38.85 -35.39
C ARG A 263 -18.41 -39.49 -34.16
N ASP A 264 -17.65 -38.73 -33.44
CA ASP A 264 -17.03 -39.21 -32.19
C ASP A 264 -18.06 -39.48 -31.08
N ARG A 265 -19.16 -38.74 -31.04
CA ARG A 265 -20.17 -38.80 -29.97
C ARG A 265 -21.36 -39.70 -30.29
N ILE A 266 -21.79 -39.74 -31.54
CA ILE A 266 -22.95 -40.51 -31.98
C ILE A 266 -22.51 -41.83 -32.66
N GLY A 267 -21.49 -41.76 -33.51
CA GLY A 267 -20.96 -42.90 -34.26
C GLY A 267 -20.43 -42.54 -35.64
N ALA A 268 -19.44 -43.28 -36.10
CA ALA A 268 -18.78 -43.05 -37.40
C ALA A 268 -19.72 -43.12 -38.60
N HIS A 269 -20.94 -43.63 -38.43
CA HIS A 269 -21.96 -43.83 -39.48
C HIS A 269 -22.80 -42.55 -39.72
N ALA A 270 -22.59 -41.46 -38.95
CA ALA A 270 -23.28 -40.20 -39.18
C ALA A 270 -22.91 -39.62 -40.56
N ASP A 271 -23.92 -39.36 -41.40
CA ASP A 271 -23.71 -38.89 -42.76
C ASP A 271 -23.33 -37.39 -42.83
N ASP A 272 -22.79 -36.98 -44.00
CA ASP A 272 -22.29 -35.63 -44.16
C ASP A 272 -23.42 -34.60 -44.17
N ALA A 273 -24.65 -34.98 -44.62
CA ALA A 273 -25.78 -34.07 -44.64
C ALA A 273 -26.28 -33.78 -43.19
N PHE A 274 -26.40 -34.86 -42.41
CA PHE A 274 -26.74 -34.74 -40.96
C PHE A 274 -25.72 -33.93 -40.19
N CYS A 275 -24.45 -34.10 -40.45
CA CYS A 275 -23.39 -33.33 -39.82
C CYS A 275 -23.44 -31.86 -40.21
N ARG A 276 -23.75 -31.49 -41.44
CA ARG A 276 -23.96 -30.09 -41.89
C ARG A 276 -25.17 -29.45 -41.24
N ASP A 277 -26.28 -30.17 -41.11
CA ASP A 277 -27.45 -29.70 -40.39
C ASP A 277 -27.14 -29.46 -38.90
N PHE A 278 -26.36 -30.34 -38.33
CA PHE A 278 -25.85 -30.19 -36.95
C PHE A 278 -25.07 -28.89 -36.77
N TRP A 279 -24.13 -28.58 -37.69
CA TRP A 279 -23.40 -27.32 -37.67
C TRP A 279 -24.31 -26.11 -37.86
N THR A 280 -25.26 -26.21 -38.81
CA THR A 280 -26.20 -25.13 -39.09
C THR A 280 -27.01 -24.76 -37.85
N VAL A 281 -27.44 -25.74 -37.08
CA VAL A 281 -28.31 -25.57 -35.91
C VAL A 281 -27.53 -25.05 -34.69
N THR A 282 -26.29 -25.55 -34.51
CA THR A 282 -25.44 -25.16 -33.37
C THR A 282 -24.53 -23.98 -33.68
N SER A 283 -24.50 -23.53 -34.97
CA SER A 283 -23.60 -22.47 -35.44
C SER A 283 -22.12 -22.71 -35.03
N GLY A 284 -21.74 -23.96 -34.93
CA GLY A 284 -20.40 -24.38 -34.53
C GLY A 284 -20.09 -24.22 -33.04
N ASN A 285 -21.08 -23.99 -32.18
CA ASN A 285 -20.85 -23.91 -30.73
C ASN A 285 -20.57 -25.32 -30.16
N PRO A 286 -19.37 -25.58 -29.60
CA PRO A 286 -19.01 -26.92 -29.10
C PRO A 286 -19.95 -27.44 -28.02
N PHE A 287 -20.39 -26.59 -27.09
CA PHE A 287 -21.29 -26.98 -26.00
C PHE A 287 -22.66 -27.41 -26.56
N GLU A 288 -23.27 -26.61 -27.43
CA GLU A 288 -24.53 -26.94 -28.06
C GLU A 288 -24.41 -28.23 -28.89
N THR A 289 -23.29 -28.41 -29.59
CA THR A 289 -23.01 -29.61 -30.38
C THR A 289 -22.97 -30.90 -29.52
N VAL A 290 -22.25 -30.84 -28.36
CA VAL A 290 -22.17 -31.98 -27.43
C VAL A 290 -23.53 -32.30 -26.80
N GLU A 291 -24.27 -31.28 -26.37
CA GLU A 291 -25.60 -31.45 -25.77
C GLU A 291 -26.61 -32.04 -26.79
N LEU A 292 -26.61 -31.52 -28.01
CA LEU A 292 -27.47 -32.01 -29.06
C LEU A 292 -27.12 -33.45 -29.44
N ALA A 293 -25.83 -33.77 -29.54
CA ALA A 293 -25.37 -35.15 -29.80
C ALA A 293 -25.82 -36.15 -28.72
N ALA A 294 -25.77 -35.71 -27.45
CA ALA A 294 -26.26 -36.54 -26.35
C ALA A 294 -27.77 -36.83 -26.50
N LYS A 295 -28.58 -35.83 -26.85
CA LYS A 295 -30.05 -35.99 -27.07
C LYS A 295 -30.38 -36.84 -28.27
N VAL A 296 -29.63 -36.70 -29.36
CA VAL A 296 -29.78 -37.57 -30.53
C VAL A 296 -29.57 -39.03 -30.15
N ARG A 297 -28.54 -39.32 -29.40
CA ARG A 297 -28.24 -40.67 -28.88
C ARG A 297 -29.32 -41.18 -27.91
N ASP A 298 -29.76 -40.36 -26.99
CA ASP A 298 -30.75 -40.72 -25.97
C ASP A 298 -32.13 -41.02 -26.60
N ARG A 299 -32.44 -40.40 -27.76
CA ARG A 299 -33.68 -40.70 -28.53
C ARG A 299 -33.51 -41.79 -29.57
N GLY A 300 -32.31 -42.28 -29.81
CA GLY A 300 -32.04 -43.27 -30.82
C GLY A 300 -32.33 -42.81 -32.24
N LEU A 301 -32.14 -41.46 -32.50
CA LEU A 301 -32.36 -40.87 -33.80
C LEU A 301 -31.27 -41.34 -34.75
N ASP A 302 -31.67 -41.87 -35.93
CA ASP A 302 -30.74 -42.29 -36.99
C ASP A 302 -30.00 -41.05 -37.55
N PRO A 303 -28.67 -41.02 -37.53
CA PRO A 303 -27.86 -39.89 -37.93
C PRO A 303 -27.70 -39.81 -39.47
N THR A 304 -28.81 -39.71 -40.16
CA THR A 304 -28.92 -39.63 -41.62
C THR A 304 -29.64 -38.34 -42.05
N ALA A 305 -29.58 -38.06 -43.36
CA ALA A 305 -30.28 -36.89 -43.95
C ALA A 305 -31.78 -36.86 -43.65
N ASP A 306 -32.41 -38.03 -43.51
CA ASP A 306 -33.85 -38.12 -43.19
C ASP A 306 -34.17 -37.68 -41.77
N GLY A 307 -33.20 -37.81 -40.84
CA GLY A 307 -33.33 -37.34 -39.47
C GLY A 307 -33.14 -35.83 -39.26
N ALA A 308 -32.82 -35.07 -40.30
CA ALA A 308 -32.52 -33.64 -40.22
C ALA A 308 -33.69 -32.77 -39.68
N HIS A 309 -34.94 -33.16 -39.98
CA HIS A 309 -36.12 -32.44 -39.47
C HIS A 309 -36.26 -32.61 -37.98
N GLU A 310 -36.15 -33.82 -37.46
CA GLU A 310 -36.20 -34.14 -36.03
C GLU A 310 -35.00 -33.53 -35.27
N LEU A 311 -33.83 -33.42 -35.91
CA LEU A 311 -32.65 -32.73 -35.37
C LEU A 311 -32.93 -31.22 -35.12
N ARG A 312 -33.63 -30.55 -36.08
CA ARG A 312 -33.99 -29.11 -35.91
C ARG A 312 -35.01 -28.92 -34.81
N ASP A 313 -35.98 -29.82 -34.67
CA ASP A 313 -36.95 -29.77 -33.56
C ASP A 313 -36.29 -30.01 -32.21
N LEU A 314 -35.33 -30.94 -32.16
CA LEU A 314 -34.51 -31.21 -30.98
C LEU A 314 -33.68 -29.98 -30.58
N ALA A 315 -33.10 -29.32 -31.54
CA ALA A 315 -32.30 -28.14 -31.33
C ALA A 315 -33.17 -26.91 -30.93
N ALA A 316 -34.32 -26.73 -31.53
CA ALA A 316 -35.28 -25.69 -31.10
C ALA A 316 -35.71 -25.89 -29.63
N ALA A 317 -35.90 -27.16 -29.24
CA ALA A 317 -36.16 -27.54 -27.85
C ALA A 317 -34.98 -27.30 -26.90
N LEU A 318 -33.74 -27.22 -27.37
CA LEU A 318 -32.55 -26.86 -26.61
C LEU A 318 -32.52 -25.36 -26.26
N LYS A 319 -32.87 -24.49 -27.20
CA LYS A 319 -32.74 -23.05 -27.10
C LYS A 319 -33.78 -22.38 -26.19
N GLY A 320 -34.82 -23.07 -25.70
CA GLY A 320 -35.88 -22.43 -24.97
C GLY A 320 -36.58 -23.17 -23.82
N SER A 321 -36.73 -24.50 -23.83
CA SER A 321 -37.59 -25.15 -22.82
C SER A 321 -37.16 -26.58 -22.43
N GLY A 322 -36.14 -27.12 -23.02
CA GLY A 322 -35.81 -28.56 -22.84
C GLY A 322 -35.30 -28.91 -21.42
N LEU A 323 -34.54 -28.04 -20.79
CA LEU A 323 -34.06 -28.27 -19.41
C LEU A 323 -35.21 -28.14 -18.40
N ILE A 324 -36.01 -27.10 -18.53
CA ILE A 324 -37.16 -26.83 -17.62
C ILE A 324 -38.16 -27.98 -17.68
N SER A 325 -38.58 -28.38 -18.89
CA SER A 325 -39.49 -29.50 -19.07
C SER A 325 -38.89 -30.86 -18.60
N ARG A 326 -37.59 -31.01 -18.61
CA ARG A 326 -36.91 -32.18 -18.01
C ARG A 326 -36.94 -32.15 -16.50
N LEU A 327 -36.66 -31.01 -15.90
CA LEU A 327 -36.75 -30.77 -14.44
C LEU A 327 -38.17 -31.01 -13.92
N GLU A 328 -39.18 -30.48 -14.59
CA GLU A 328 -40.58 -30.67 -14.23
C GLU A 328 -41.01 -32.13 -14.18
N ARG A 329 -40.47 -32.97 -15.08
CA ARG A 329 -40.74 -34.42 -15.11
C ARG A 329 -40.11 -35.17 -13.94
N LEU A 330 -39.08 -34.65 -13.29
CA LEU A 330 -38.43 -35.22 -12.12
C LEU A 330 -39.28 -35.08 -10.83
N GLY A 331 -40.35 -34.30 -10.87
CA GLY A 331 -41.22 -34.03 -9.77
C GLY A 331 -40.87 -32.78 -8.95
N SER A 332 -41.88 -32.18 -8.34
CA SER A 332 -41.76 -30.86 -7.67
C SER A 332 -40.72 -30.81 -6.56
N THR A 333 -40.49 -31.91 -5.85
CA THR A 333 -39.49 -32.02 -4.77
C THR A 333 -38.08 -31.91 -5.33
N THR A 334 -37.80 -32.62 -6.40
CA THR A 334 -36.49 -32.61 -7.10
C THR A 334 -36.24 -31.23 -7.71
N VAL A 335 -37.27 -30.59 -8.29
CA VAL A 335 -37.20 -29.22 -8.82
C VAL A 335 -36.84 -28.22 -7.72
N ARG A 336 -37.48 -28.33 -6.55
CA ARG A 336 -37.17 -27.47 -5.40
C ARG A 336 -35.75 -27.61 -4.92
N LEU A 337 -35.18 -28.84 -4.89
CA LEU A 337 -33.77 -29.05 -4.56
C LEU A 337 -32.88 -28.41 -5.64
N ALA A 338 -33.18 -28.56 -6.93
CA ALA A 338 -32.43 -27.90 -7.98
C ALA A 338 -32.47 -26.37 -7.87
N TRP A 339 -33.62 -25.79 -7.50
CA TRP A 339 -33.76 -24.35 -7.23
C TRP A 339 -32.93 -23.92 -6.02
N ALA A 340 -32.96 -24.70 -4.91
CA ALA A 340 -32.16 -24.42 -3.73
C ALA A 340 -30.66 -24.41 -4.08
N CYS A 341 -30.20 -25.40 -4.85
CA CYS A 341 -28.83 -25.43 -5.34
C CYS A 341 -28.51 -24.20 -6.20
N ALA A 342 -29.39 -23.83 -7.14
CA ALA A 342 -29.15 -22.67 -8.01
C ALA A 342 -29.10 -21.33 -7.25
N VAL A 343 -29.83 -21.20 -6.13
CA VAL A 343 -29.80 -20.01 -5.26
C VAL A 343 -28.57 -20.00 -4.34
N LEU A 344 -28.12 -21.17 -3.87
CA LEU A 344 -26.97 -21.28 -2.98
C LEU A 344 -25.60 -21.16 -3.66
N GLY A 345 -25.51 -21.41 -4.96
CA GLY A 345 -24.28 -21.18 -5.75
C GLY A 345 -23.45 -22.42 -5.99
N THR A 346 -22.14 -22.38 -5.70
CA THR A 346 -21.17 -23.45 -5.92
C THR A 346 -20.82 -24.19 -4.62
N GLU A 347 -20.31 -25.42 -4.71
CA GLU A 347 -19.89 -26.24 -3.56
C GLU A 347 -20.93 -26.34 -2.44
N ILE A 348 -22.15 -26.69 -2.80
CA ILE A 348 -23.31 -26.62 -1.94
C ILE A 348 -23.36 -27.80 -0.98
N SER A 349 -23.40 -27.53 0.33
CA SER A 349 -23.66 -28.54 1.35
C SER A 349 -25.05 -29.19 1.13
N PRO A 350 -25.17 -30.54 1.05
CA PRO A 350 -26.44 -31.22 0.94
C PRO A 350 -27.42 -30.81 2.07
N ALA A 351 -26.92 -30.65 3.31
CA ALA A 351 -27.71 -30.25 4.45
C ALA A 351 -28.30 -28.84 4.30
N LEU A 352 -27.50 -27.89 3.79
CA LEU A 352 -27.95 -26.51 3.53
C LEU A 352 -28.99 -26.46 2.41
N ALA A 353 -28.73 -27.18 1.29
CA ALA A 353 -29.68 -27.29 0.19
C ALA A 353 -31.00 -27.96 0.65
N GLY A 354 -30.92 -28.97 1.49
CA GLY A 354 -32.07 -29.64 2.10
C GLY A 354 -32.90 -28.73 2.99
N SER A 355 -32.20 -27.97 3.86
CA SER A 355 -32.83 -26.96 4.73
C SER A 355 -33.60 -25.93 3.88
N LEU A 356 -32.99 -25.38 2.87
CA LEU A 356 -33.63 -24.39 1.97
C LEU A 356 -34.77 -25.01 1.15
N ALA A 357 -34.60 -26.23 0.66
CA ALA A 357 -35.66 -26.94 -0.06
C ALA A 357 -36.78 -27.49 0.88
N GLY A 358 -36.60 -27.45 2.19
CA GLY A 358 -37.52 -28.04 3.16
C GLY A 358 -37.59 -29.57 3.09
N LEU A 359 -36.41 -30.22 2.91
CA LEU A 359 -36.24 -31.67 2.71
C LEU A 359 -35.35 -32.25 3.81
N GLY A 360 -35.67 -33.45 4.28
CA GLY A 360 -34.75 -34.20 5.13
C GLY A 360 -33.66 -34.90 4.31
N ASP A 361 -32.61 -35.38 4.99
CA ASP A 361 -31.39 -35.90 4.38
C ASP A 361 -31.64 -37.04 3.38
N GLU A 362 -32.54 -38.00 3.70
CA GLU A 362 -32.90 -39.11 2.80
C GLU A 362 -33.54 -38.60 1.49
N ALA A 363 -34.44 -37.61 1.60
CA ALA A 363 -35.12 -37.01 0.45
C ALA A 363 -34.13 -36.18 -0.40
N VAL A 364 -33.16 -35.51 0.24
CA VAL A 364 -32.08 -34.82 -0.47
C VAL A 364 -31.21 -35.78 -1.28
N ALA A 365 -30.81 -36.92 -0.70
CA ALA A 365 -30.02 -37.96 -1.37
C ALA A 365 -30.74 -38.54 -2.58
N ASP A 366 -32.03 -38.86 -2.45
CA ASP A 366 -32.87 -39.37 -3.55
C ASP A 366 -33.02 -38.34 -4.68
N CYS A 367 -33.34 -37.07 -4.33
CA CYS A 367 -33.46 -36.01 -5.32
C CYS A 367 -32.13 -35.69 -6.00
N ALA A 368 -31.01 -35.70 -5.27
CA ALA A 368 -29.69 -35.48 -5.82
C ALA A 368 -29.29 -36.59 -6.80
N ALA A 369 -29.58 -37.87 -6.48
CA ALA A 369 -29.36 -38.98 -7.37
C ALA A 369 -30.14 -38.83 -8.70
N ARG A 370 -31.42 -38.44 -8.65
CA ARG A 370 -32.22 -38.17 -9.86
C ARG A 370 -31.68 -37.00 -10.66
N LEU A 371 -31.16 -35.91 -10.00
CA LEU A 371 -30.54 -34.80 -10.66
C LEU A 371 -29.19 -35.17 -11.32
N ARG A 372 -28.42 -36.06 -10.71
CA ARG A 372 -27.20 -36.63 -11.30
C ARG A 372 -27.53 -37.51 -12.51
N GLU A 373 -28.50 -38.39 -12.42
CA GLU A 373 -28.98 -39.23 -13.53
C GLU A 373 -29.50 -38.37 -14.71
N ALA A 374 -30.19 -37.26 -14.39
CA ALA A 374 -30.64 -36.28 -15.36
C ALA A 374 -29.52 -35.34 -15.86
N ARG A 375 -28.27 -35.53 -15.45
CA ARG A 375 -27.11 -34.70 -15.79
C ARG A 375 -27.32 -33.18 -15.49
N VAL A 376 -27.99 -32.88 -14.44
CA VAL A 376 -28.15 -31.51 -13.91
C VAL A 376 -27.07 -31.25 -12.86
N LEU A 377 -26.85 -32.20 -11.94
CA LEU A 377 -25.74 -32.18 -10.99
C LEU A 377 -24.62 -33.12 -11.47
N ALA A 378 -23.39 -32.76 -11.10
CA ALA A 378 -22.19 -33.56 -11.38
C ALA A 378 -22.14 -34.79 -10.48
N ASP A 379 -21.56 -35.88 -11.00
CA ASP A 379 -21.21 -37.04 -10.21
C ASP A 379 -19.80 -36.87 -9.65
N THR A 380 -19.70 -36.56 -8.37
CA THR A 380 -18.42 -36.35 -7.69
C THR A 380 -17.81 -37.66 -7.17
N GLY A 381 -18.51 -38.79 -7.32
CA GLY A 381 -18.10 -40.08 -6.77
C GLY A 381 -18.24 -40.21 -5.24
N ASP A 382 -18.63 -39.14 -4.54
CA ASP A 382 -18.95 -39.10 -3.13
C ASP A 382 -20.45 -38.78 -2.96
N PRO A 383 -21.25 -39.72 -2.46
CA PRO A 383 -22.69 -39.48 -2.25
C PRO A 383 -23.01 -38.36 -1.29
N ASP A 384 -22.16 -38.13 -0.27
CA ASP A 384 -22.32 -37.15 0.78
C ASP A 384 -21.52 -35.87 0.48
N GLY A 385 -20.81 -35.81 -0.65
CA GLY A 385 -20.02 -34.67 -1.07
C GLY A 385 -20.85 -33.47 -1.51
N PRO A 386 -20.23 -32.31 -1.75
CA PRO A 386 -20.93 -31.09 -2.16
C PRO A 386 -21.72 -31.32 -3.46
N LEU A 387 -22.88 -30.66 -3.53
CA LEU A 387 -23.72 -30.65 -4.73
C LEU A 387 -23.20 -29.60 -5.71
N GLU A 388 -22.85 -30.01 -6.91
CA GLU A 388 -22.38 -29.12 -7.96
C GLU A 388 -23.17 -29.32 -9.25
N PHE A 389 -23.42 -28.25 -9.99
CA PHE A 389 -23.97 -28.35 -11.33
C PHE A 389 -22.92 -28.86 -12.32
N VAL A 390 -23.35 -29.73 -13.28
CA VAL A 390 -22.47 -30.22 -14.35
C VAL A 390 -21.85 -29.08 -15.15
N HIS A 391 -22.57 -27.97 -15.30
CA HIS A 391 -22.09 -26.80 -16.02
C HIS A 391 -22.79 -25.54 -15.50
N PRO A 392 -22.10 -24.37 -15.39
CA PRO A 392 -22.68 -23.11 -14.92
C PRO A 392 -23.87 -22.63 -15.73
N LEU A 393 -23.88 -22.89 -17.04
CA LEU A 393 -25.03 -22.56 -17.88
C LEU A 393 -26.30 -23.30 -17.43
N ILE A 394 -26.17 -24.52 -16.92
CA ILE A 394 -27.30 -25.27 -16.34
C ILE A 394 -27.75 -24.60 -15.03
N ALA A 395 -26.81 -24.22 -14.13
CA ALA A 395 -27.12 -23.47 -12.91
C ALA A 395 -27.87 -22.17 -13.23
N SER A 396 -27.34 -21.36 -14.15
CA SER A 396 -27.98 -20.11 -14.60
C SER A 396 -29.34 -20.35 -15.25
N ALA A 397 -29.50 -21.42 -16.03
CA ALA A 397 -30.80 -21.75 -16.63
C ALA A 397 -31.84 -22.19 -15.60
N VAL A 398 -31.42 -22.99 -14.61
CA VAL A 398 -32.28 -23.37 -13.46
C VAL A 398 -32.65 -22.15 -12.65
N TYR A 399 -31.69 -21.28 -12.34
CA TYR A 399 -31.93 -20.04 -11.57
C TYR A 399 -32.92 -19.10 -12.28
N ARG A 400 -32.76 -18.90 -13.59
CA ARG A 400 -33.70 -18.08 -14.40
C ARG A 400 -35.07 -18.70 -14.54
N ALA A 401 -35.17 -20.02 -14.41
CA ALA A 401 -36.45 -20.72 -14.46
C ALA A 401 -37.28 -20.58 -13.15
N ILE A 402 -36.66 -20.13 -12.06
CA ILE A 402 -37.40 -19.85 -10.82
C ILE A 402 -38.27 -18.61 -11.05
N PRO A 403 -39.60 -18.69 -10.84
CA PRO A 403 -40.47 -17.52 -10.92
C PRO A 403 -39.99 -16.41 -9.98
N ASP A 404 -40.03 -15.17 -10.41
CA ASP A 404 -39.43 -14.03 -9.69
C ASP A 404 -39.85 -13.92 -8.22
N GLY A 405 -41.16 -14.04 -7.93
CA GLY A 405 -41.63 -14.01 -6.54
C GLY A 405 -41.15 -15.17 -5.68
N ILE A 406 -40.97 -16.37 -6.28
CA ILE A 406 -40.43 -17.53 -5.59
C ILE A 406 -38.92 -17.35 -5.37
N ARG A 407 -38.22 -16.80 -6.36
CA ARG A 407 -36.77 -16.54 -6.28
C ARG A 407 -36.45 -15.56 -5.14
N VAL A 408 -37.19 -14.46 -5.04
CA VAL A 408 -37.06 -13.51 -3.92
C VAL A 408 -37.30 -14.18 -2.57
N ALA A 409 -38.36 -14.99 -2.46
CA ALA A 409 -38.66 -15.75 -1.23
C ALA A 409 -37.56 -16.76 -0.89
N PHE A 410 -37.02 -17.46 -1.89
CA PHE A 410 -35.89 -18.40 -1.69
C PHE A 410 -34.64 -17.68 -1.20
N HIS A 411 -34.32 -16.49 -1.71
CA HIS A 411 -33.20 -15.71 -1.20
C HIS A 411 -33.42 -15.26 0.25
N GLY A 412 -34.64 -14.83 0.63
CA GLY A 412 -34.95 -14.53 2.04
C GLY A 412 -34.75 -15.75 2.95
N GLN A 413 -35.25 -16.93 2.53
CA GLN A 413 -35.07 -18.18 3.27
C GLN A 413 -33.60 -18.63 3.29
N ALA A 414 -32.87 -18.48 2.19
CA ALA A 414 -31.46 -18.80 2.10
C ALA A 414 -30.62 -17.97 3.08
N ALA A 415 -30.91 -16.67 3.21
CA ALA A 415 -30.26 -15.82 4.20
C ALA A 415 -30.43 -16.37 5.62
N ALA A 416 -31.65 -16.79 5.99
CA ALA A 416 -31.90 -17.39 7.29
C ALA A 416 -31.16 -18.73 7.46
N CYS A 417 -31.26 -19.63 6.47
CA CYS A 417 -30.57 -20.94 6.51
C CYS A 417 -29.05 -20.80 6.64
N VAL A 418 -28.46 -19.81 5.97
CA VAL A 418 -27.01 -19.52 6.02
C VAL A 418 -26.59 -19.04 7.41
N ILE A 419 -27.42 -18.21 8.07
CA ILE A 419 -27.17 -17.76 9.44
C ILE A 419 -27.28 -18.92 10.42
N ASP A 420 -28.36 -19.72 10.31
CA ASP A 420 -28.58 -20.89 11.16
C ASP A 420 -27.46 -21.94 11.02
N ALA A 421 -26.90 -22.05 9.84
CA ALA A 421 -25.73 -22.89 9.57
C ALA A 421 -24.40 -22.30 10.10
N GLY A 422 -24.41 -21.09 10.68
CA GLY A 422 -23.22 -20.45 11.25
C GLY A 422 -22.22 -19.91 10.24
N LEU A 423 -22.63 -19.70 8.97
CA LEU A 423 -21.75 -19.22 7.89
C LEU A 423 -21.52 -17.71 7.91
N GLY A 424 -22.15 -17.00 8.82
CA GLY A 424 -21.90 -15.60 9.11
C GLY A 424 -22.73 -14.59 8.30
N PRO A 425 -22.74 -13.32 8.75
CA PRO A 425 -23.55 -12.26 8.14
C PRO A 425 -23.17 -11.93 6.68
N ALA A 426 -21.89 -11.96 6.35
CA ALA A 426 -21.43 -11.65 4.98
C ALA A 426 -21.94 -12.69 3.96
N ALA A 427 -21.99 -13.97 4.33
CA ALA A 427 -22.54 -15.02 3.48
C ALA A 427 -24.06 -14.88 3.31
N ALA A 428 -24.79 -14.48 4.35
CA ALA A 428 -26.23 -14.24 4.29
C ALA A 428 -26.57 -12.97 3.47
N ALA A 429 -25.76 -11.93 3.58
CA ALA A 429 -26.01 -10.63 2.93
C ALA A 429 -26.10 -10.71 1.41
N ARG A 430 -25.36 -11.63 0.75
CA ARG A 430 -25.46 -11.86 -0.69
C ARG A 430 -26.87 -12.23 -1.13
N HIS A 431 -27.61 -12.94 -0.29
CA HIS A 431 -29.01 -13.29 -0.54
C HIS A 431 -29.95 -12.12 -0.24
N LEU A 432 -29.68 -11.36 0.83
CA LEU A 432 -30.46 -10.16 1.18
C LEU A 432 -30.38 -9.07 0.11
N LEU A 433 -29.30 -9.00 -0.67
CA LEU A 433 -29.21 -8.10 -1.83
C LEU A 433 -30.25 -8.41 -2.91
N GLU A 434 -30.74 -9.65 -2.98
CA GLU A 434 -31.75 -10.12 -3.95
C GLU A 434 -33.20 -10.03 -3.46
N THR A 435 -33.40 -9.65 -2.19
CA THR A 435 -34.74 -9.46 -1.63
C THR A 435 -35.27 -8.06 -1.85
N HIS A 436 -36.61 -7.92 -1.85
CA HIS A 436 -37.23 -6.61 -1.85
C HIS A 436 -37.17 -5.95 -0.48
N PRO A 437 -37.08 -4.60 -0.42
CA PRO A 437 -37.21 -3.88 0.85
C PRO A 437 -38.60 -4.02 1.42
N GLU A 438 -38.69 -4.52 2.67
CA GLU A 438 -39.97 -4.72 3.37
C GLU A 438 -40.07 -3.95 4.69
N GLY A 439 -39.00 -3.19 5.05
CA GLY A 439 -38.97 -2.41 6.30
C GLY A 439 -38.63 -3.27 7.52
N ASP A 440 -37.91 -4.39 7.32
CA ASP A 440 -37.51 -5.29 8.39
C ASP A 440 -36.23 -4.82 9.09
N PRO A 441 -36.28 -4.40 10.37
CA PRO A 441 -35.09 -4.00 11.12
C PRO A 441 -34.06 -5.12 11.25
N SER A 442 -34.47 -6.40 11.22
CA SER A 442 -33.53 -7.51 11.29
C SER A 442 -32.64 -7.58 10.05
N VAL A 443 -33.18 -7.27 8.88
CA VAL A 443 -32.43 -7.19 7.62
C VAL A 443 -31.42 -6.04 7.67
N VAL A 444 -31.81 -4.88 8.20
CA VAL A 444 -30.88 -3.75 8.41
C VAL A 444 -29.73 -4.17 9.32
N ALA A 445 -30.04 -4.84 10.45
CA ALA A 445 -29.03 -5.29 11.39
C ALA A 445 -28.06 -6.31 10.77
N GLN A 446 -28.56 -7.27 9.98
CA GLN A 446 -27.75 -8.27 9.28
C GLN A 446 -26.84 -7.64 8.21
N LEU A 447 -27.38 -6.73 7.39
CA LEU A 447 -26.59 -6.01 6.37
C LEU A 447 -25.50 -5.15 6.99
N ARG A 448 -25.76 -4.48 8.13
CA ARG A 448 -24.75 -3.75 8.90
C ARG A 448 -23.68 -4.69 9.47
N ALA A 449 -24.08 -5.84 10.00
CA ALA A 449 -23.13 -6.84 10.50
C ALA A 449 -22.21 -7.35 9.37
N ALA A 450 -22.79 -7.64 8.21
CA ALA A 450 -22.04 -8.04 7.01
C ALA A 450 -21.08 -6.95 6.52
N ALA A 451 -21.52 -5.69 6.52
CA ALA A 451 -20.68 -4.57 6.15
C ALA A 451 -19.47 -4.42 7.08
N ARG A 452 -19.68 -4.55 8.40
CA ARG A 452 -18.59 -4.51 9.38
C ARG A 452 -17.61 -5.69 9.20
N GLU A 453 -18.12 -6.88 8.89
CA GLU A 453 -17.29 -8.03 8.58
C GLU A 453 -16.43 -7.78 7.34
N ASN A 454 -17.02 -7.26 6.25
CA ASN A 454 -16.30 -6.93 5.04
C ASN A 454 -15.28 -5.80 5.23
N LEU A 455 -15.61 -4.77 6.02
CA LEU A 455 -14.64 -3.72 6.36
C LEU A 455 -13.43 -4.30 7.09
N ARG A 456 -13.64 -5.18 8.07
CA ARG A 456 -12.54 -5.86 8.78
C ARG A 456 -11.74 -6.81 7.89
N ALA A 457 -12.38 -7.35 6.86
CA ALA A 457 -11.70 -8.14 5.84
C ALA A 457 -10.99 -7.28 4.77
N GLY A 458 -11.11 -5.94 4.84
CA GLY A 458 -10.49 -5.03 3.87
C GLY A 458 -11.23 -4.93 2.53
N ALA A 459 -12.55 -5.16 2.54
CA ALA A 459 -13.44 -5.07 1.37
C ALA A 459 -14.46 -3.92 1.51
N PRO A 460 -14.04 -2.65 1.42
CA PRO A 460 -14.94 -1.50 1.59
C PRO A 460 -16.04 -1.43 0.53
N ASP A 461 -15.79 -1.87 -0.70
CA ASP A 461 -16.78 -1.85 -1.78
C ASP A 461 -17.92 -2.85 -1.51
N ALA A 462 -17.62 -4.04 -1.01
CA ALA A 462 -18.63 -4.98 -0.55
C ALA A 462 -19.45 -4.39 0.61
N ALA A 463 -18.79 -3.75 1.58
CA ALA A 463 -19.46 -3.07 2.68
C ALA A 463 -20.41 -1.96 2.19
N ARG A 464 -19.98 -1.14 1.22
CA ARG A 464 -20.83 -0.10 0.60
C ARG A 464 -22.08 -0.69 -0.04
N ARG A 465 -21.96 -1.79 -0.77
CA ARG A 465 -23.14 -2.45 -1.38
C ARG A 465 -24.17 -2.88 -0.33
N HIS A 466 -23.70 -3.46 0.78
CA HIS A 466 -24.59 -3.89 1.87
C HIS A 466 -25.25 -2.71 2.59
N LEU A 467 -24.50 -1.65 2.90
CA LEU A 467 -25.03 -0.46 3.57
C LEU A 467 -25.97 0.34 2.67
N ALA A 468 -25.69 0.43 1.38
CA ALA A 468 -26.61 1.03 0.41
C ALA A 468 -27.94 0.25 0.35
N ARG A 469 -27.90 -1.08 0.43
CA ARG A 469 -29.11 -1.90 0.52
C ARG A 469 -29.85 -1.69 1.85
N ALA A 470 -29.10 -1.56 2.95
CA ALA A 470 -29.68 -1.27 4.26
C ALA A 470 -30.44 0.07 4.29
N LEU A 471 -29.92 1.11 3.62
CA LEU A 471 -30.64 2.39 3.47
C LEU A 471 -31.94 2.26 2.69
N ARG A 472 -32.02 1.32 1.76
CA ARG A 472 -33.24 1.06 0.96
C ARG A 472 -34.29 0.27 1.76
N GLU A 473 -33.92 -0.32 2.88
CA GLU A 473 -34.82 -1.10 3.76
C GLU A 473 -35.77 -0.24 4.60
N PRO A 474 -35.88 0.98 4.49
CA PRO A 474 -36.08 2.17 5.32
C PRO A 474 -35.84 1.94 6.82
N PRO A 475 -34.58 2.13 7.26
CA PRO A 475 -34.24 2.02 8.69
C PRO A 475 -34.88 3.14 9.50
N THR A 476 -35.00 2.93 10.83
CA THR A 476 -35.37 4.01 11.77
C THR A 476 -34.33 5.16 11.70
N ALA A 477 -34.68 6.34 12.22
CA ALA A 477 -33.78 7.51 12.17
C ALA A 477 -32.42 7.24 12.84
N ASP A 478 -32.41 6.64 14.03
CA ASP A 478 -31.16 6.26 14.72
C ASP A 478 -30.37 5.21 13.92
N GLU A 479 -31.04 4.22 13.35
CA GLU A 479 -30.39 3.21 12.48
C GLU A 479 -29.90 3.83 11.19
N ARG A 480 -30.63 4.78 10.60
CA ARG A 480 -30.23 5.49 9.40
C ARG A 480 -28.97 6.29 9.63
N ALA A 481 -28.87 7.03 10.74
CA ALA A 481 -27.66 7.73 11.14
C ALA A 481 -26.46 6.78 11.29
N ALA A 482 -26.69 5.61 11.93
CA ALA A 482 -25.65 4.60 12.10
C ALA A 482 -25.21 3.98 10.76
N VAL A 483 -26.15 3.69 9.85
CA VAL A 483 -25.82 3.17 8.51
C VAL A 483 -25.03 4.19 7.69
N LEU A 484 -25.41 5.47 7.73
CA LEU A 484 -24.69 6.55 7.06
C LEU A 484 -23.26 6.74 7.64
N PHE A 485 -23.12 6.61 8.96
CA PHE A 485 -21.81 6.63 9.61
C PHE A 485 -20.92 5.45 9.19
N GLU A 486 -21.44 4.25 9.16
CA GLU A 486 -20.72 3.06 8.67
C GLU A 486 -20.39 3.18 7.17
N LEU A 487 -21.30 3.73 6.36
CA LEU A 487 -21.09 4.00 4.94
C LEU A 487 -19.96 5.02 4.72
N SER A 488 -19.88 6.03 5.59
CA SER A 488 -18.78 7.00 5.58
C SER A 488 -17.41 6.33 5.81
N SER A 489 -17.35 5.32 6.67
CA SER A 489 -16.12 4.56 6.93
C SER A 489 -15.70 3.73 5.71
N ALA A 490 -16.67 3.18 4.96
CA ALA A 490 -16.41 2.43 3.74
C ALA A 490 -15.96 3.31 2.56
N SER A 491 -16.26 4.61 2.59
CA SER A 491 -15.95 5.57 1.51
C SER A 491 -14.75 6.47 1.83
N LEU A 492 -14.21 6.40 3.06
CA LEU A 492 -13.25 7.36 3.61
C LEU A 492 -12.00 7.56 2.74
N LEU A 493 -11.43 6.48 2.23
CA LEU A 493 -10.17 6.50 1.48
C LEU A 493 -10.37 6.72 -0.03
N THR A 494 -11.55 6.43 -0.56
CA THR A 494 -11.82 6.48 -1.99
C THR A 494 -12.58 7.74 -2.42
N GLU A 495 -13.49 8.21 -1.59
CA GLU A 495 -14.42 9.30 -1.92
C GLU A 495 -14.63 10.28 -0.75
N PRO A 496 -13.65 11.13 -0.42
CA PRO A 496 -13.76 12.04 0.73
C PRO A 496 -14.98 12.97 0.68
N ALA A 497 -15.35 13.49 -0.50
CA ALA A 497 -16.52 14.35 -0.67
C ALA A 497 -17.84 13.62 -0.37
N THR A 498 -17.99 12.38 -0.85
CA THR A 498 -19.14 11.53 -0.57
C THR A 498 -19.20 11.19 0.92
N THR A 499 -18.06 10.94 1.56
CA THR A 499 -17.95 10.71 3.00
C THR A 499 -18.47 11.90 3.81
N VAL A 500 -18.06 13.13 3.46
CA VAL A 500 -18.56 14.35 4.11
C VAL A 500 -20.09 14.46 3.98
N ASN A 501 -20.64 14.18 2.80
CA ASN A 501 -22.08 14.23 2.56
C ASN A 501 -22.84 13.20 3.42
N HIS A 502 -22.36 11.97 3.51
CA HIS A 502 -22.96 10.94 4.37
C HIS A 502 -22.94 11.32 5.84
N LEU A 503 -21.81 11.86 6.33
CA LEU A 503 -21.68 12.27 7.73
C LEU A 503 -22.58 13.49 8.08
N ARG A 504 -22.71 14.44 7.14
CA ARG A 504 -23.65 15.56 7.31
C ARG A 504 -25.10 15.07 7.34
N ALA A 505 -25.47 14.22 6.38
CA ALA A 505 -26.79 13.63 6.36
C ALA A 505 -27.09 12.83 7.64
N ALA A 506 -26.08 12.14 8.20
CA ALA A 506 -26.23 11.45 9.48
C ALA A 506 -26.50 12.42 10.65
N LEU A 507 -25.86 13.60 10.68
CA LEU A 507 -26.10 14.61 11.74
C LEU A 507 -27.44 15.31 11.63
N GLU A 508 -28.07 15.31 10.46
CA GLU A 508 -29.44 15.85 10.25
C GLU A 508 -30.53 14.93 10.80
N GLU A 509 -30.20 13.63 11.01
CA GLU A 509 -31.14 12.71 11.63
C GLU A 509 -31.29 12.96 13.14
N PRO A 510 -32.45 12.72 13.73
CA PRO A 510 -32.67 12.83 15.17
C PRO A 510 -32.02 11.67 15.91
N ILE A 511 -30.74 11.83 16.29
CA ILE A 511 -29.93 10.79 16.95
C ILE A 511 -30.17 10.81 18.46
N SER A 512 -30.67 9.72 19.02
CA SER A 512 -30.84 9.54 20.47
C SER A 512 -29.55 9.08 21.17
N ASP A 513 -28.72 8.29 20.47
CA ASP A 513 -27.43 7.82 20.97
C ASP A 513 -26.35 8.91 20.86
N GLN A 514 -26.00 9.52 22.01
CA GLN A 514 -24.97 10.54 22.08
C GLN A 514 -23.57 10.03 21.70
N ALA A 515 -23.27 8.75 21.93
CA ALA A 515 -21.98 8.17 21.54
C ALA A 515 -21.86 8.10 20.02
N LEU A 516 -22.93 7.70 19.32
CA LEU A 516 -22.99 7.72 17.85
C LEU A 516 -22.85 9.16 17.32
N ARG A 517 -23.60 10.13 17.89
CA ARG A 517 -23.50 11.53 17.48
C ARG A 517 -22.06 12.06 17.61
N HIS A 518 -21.42 11.83 18.75
CA HIS A 518 -20.04 12.24 18.96
C HIS A 518 -19.07 11.54 17.99
N GLY A 519 -19.27 10.23 17.73
CA GLY A 519 -18.48 9.49 16.73
C GLY A 519 -18.57 10.10 15.34
N ILE A 520 -19.78 10.49 14.90
CA ILE A 520 -20.02 11.17 13.63
C ILE A 520 -19.31 12.53 13.59
N VAL A 521 -19.41 13.32 14.66
CA VAL A 521 -18.76 14.64 14.77
C VAL A 521 -17.23 14.51 14.66
N TYR A 522 -16.63 13.58 15.40
CA TYR A 522 -15.18 13.36 15.34
C TYR A 522 -14.73 12.91 13.93
N ARG A 523 -15.43 11.97 13.33
CA ARG A 523 -15.10 11.52 11.97
C ARG A 523 -15.28 12.64 10.94
N LEU A 524 -16.34 13.41 11.02
CA LEU A 524 -16.58 14.53 10.12
C LEU A 524 -15.50 15.61 10.26
N SER A 525 -15.10 15.95 11.51
CA SER A 525 -14.02 16.91 11.72
C SER A 525 -12.69 16.45 11.12
N GLN A 526 -12.34 15.16 11.25
CA GLN A 526 -11.13 14.58 10.64
C GLN A 526 -11.17 14.64 9.11
N VAL A 527 -12.28 14.21 8.50
CA VAL A 527 -12.39 14.20 7.03
C VAL A 527 -12.34 15.60 6.45
N LEU A 528 -12.99 16.56 7.11
CA LEU A 528 -12.91 17.98 6.73
C LEU A 528 -11.48 18.50 6.82
N ALA A 529 -10.77 18.21 7.91
CA ALA A 529 -9.39 18.64 8.10
C ALA A 529 -8.44 18.02 7.04
N HIS A 530 -8.57 16.72 6.77
CA HIS A 530 -7.77 16.05 5.74
C HIS A 530 -8.13 16.47 4.30
N SER A 531 -9.28 17.15 4.13
CA SER A 531 -9.68 17.77 2.87
C SER A 531 -9.36 19.27 2.81
N ASP A 532 -8.43 19.75 3.64
CA ASP A 532 -8.01 21.16 3.78
C ASP A 532 -9.14 22.13 4.17
N ARG A 533 -10.20 21.62 4.84
CA ARG A 533 -11.37 22.39 5.32
C ARG A 533 -11.31 22.60 6.84
N LEU A 534 -10.18 23.05 7.36
CA LEU A 534 -9.90 23.16 8.80
C LEU A 534 -10.83 24.13 9.53
N VAL A 535 -11.28 25.19 8.86
CA VAL A 535 -12.23 26.17 9.42
C VAL A 535 -13.53 25.48 9.79
N GLU A 536 -14.11 24.74 8.85
CA GLU A 536 -15.35 24.01 9.06
C GLU A 536 -15.21 22.92 10.13
N ALA A 537 -14.07 22.23 10.18
CA ALA A 537 -13.79 21.23 11.23
C ALA A 537 -13.79 21.89 12.62
N SER A 538 -13.15 23.04 12.76
CA SER A 538 -13.07 23.77 14.02
C SER A 538 -14.44 24.32 14.45
N GLU A 539 -15.21 24.90 13.52
CA GLU A 539 -16.58 25.42 13.77
C GLU A 539 -17.55 24.30 14.18
N LEU A 540 -17.50 23.15 13.51
CA LEU A 540 -18.28 21.98 13.86
C LEU A 540 -18.02 21.54 15.32
N LEU A 541 -16.75 21.40 15.70
CA LEU A 541 -16.36 20.98 17.04
C LEU A 541 -16.75 22.04 18.08
N GLU A 542 -16.64 23.33 17.77
CA GLU A 542 -17.09 24.40 18.65
C GLU A 542 -18.60 24.33 18.88
N HIS A 543 -19.37 24.18 17.81
CA HIS A 543 -20.84 24.08 17.88
C HIS A 543 -21.26 22.89 18.76
N GLU A 544 -20.74 21.70 18.46
CA GLU A 544 -21.12 20.47 19.19
C GLU A 544 -20.62 20.48 20.64
N SER A 545 -19.46 21.09 20.92
CA SER A 545 -18.96 21.23 22.29
C SER A 545 -19.86 22.08 23.20
N ARG A 546 -20.65 23.00 22.62
CA ARG A 546 -21.64 23.82 23.35
C ARG A 546 -22.92 23.03 23.63
N LEU A 547 -23.27 22.08 22.76
CA LEU A 547 -24.51 21.29 22.88
C LEU A 547 -24.32 20.10 23.83
N THR A 548 -23.11 19.54 23.91
CA THR A 548 -22.89 18.35 24.75
C THR A 548 -22.89 18.67 26.25
N THR A 549 -23.61 17.87 27.02
CA THR A 549 -23.63 17.95 28.49
C THR A 549 -22.51 17.15 29.15
N ASP A 550 -21.96 16.13 28.45
CA ASP A 550 -20.87 15.33 28.96
C ASP A 550 -19.54 16.12 28.96
N SER A 551 -18.96 16.27 30.15
CA SER A 551 -17.72 17.03 30.33
C SER A 551 -16.51 16.41 29.66
N ARG A 552 -16.46 15.08 29.55
CA ARG A 552 -15.38 14.33 28.90
C ARG A 552 -15.40 14.50 27.37
N SER A 553 -16.56 14.33 26.76
CA SER A 553 -16.76 14.57 25.34
C SER A 553 -16.49 16.02 24.97
N ARG A 554 -16.93 16.97 25.81
CA ARG A 554 -16.60 18.39 25.64
C ARG A 554 -15.09 18.63 25.65
N LEU A 555 -14.38 18.06 26.62
CA LEU A 555 -12.92 18.19 26.71
C LEU A 555 -12.23 17.60 25.48
N ARG A 556 -12.70 16.45 24.97
CA ARG A 556 -12.18 15.83 23.75
C ARG A 556 -12.42 16.72 22.52
N MET A 557 -13.62 17.25 22.34
CA MET A 557 -13.93 18.18 21.23
C MET A 557 -13.05 19.44 21.29
N GLN A 558 -12.79 19.95 22.50
CA GLN A 558 -11.87 21.07 22.67
C GLN A 558 -10.42 20.69 22.31
N ALA A 559 -9.96 19.49 22.64
CA ALA A 559 -8.63 19.02 22.27
C ALA A 559 -8.48 18.93 20.74
N GLU A 560 -9.44 18.31 20.05
CA GLU A 560 -9.43 18.21 18.59
C GLU A 560 -9.53 19.60 17.92
N ARG A 561 -10.37 20.48 18.46
CA ARG A 561 -10.42 21.86 17.98
C ARG A 561 -9.07 22.58 18.13
N PHE A 562 -8.42 22.47 19.29
CA PHE A 562 -7.08 23.04 19.49
C PHE A 562 -6.07 22.51 18.48
N MET A 563 -6.17 21.23 18.13
CA MET A 563 -5.32 20.61 17.12
C MET A 563 -5.55 21.21 15.74
N TRP A 564 -6.80 21.24 15.26
CA TRP A 564 -7.11 21.80 13.94
C TRP A 564 -6.80 23.30 13.85
N ASP A 565 -7.09 24.07 14.87
CA ASP A 565 -6.72 25.49 14.92
C ASP A 565 -5.19 25.69 14.91
N ALA A 566 -4.41 24.79 15.57
CA ALA A 566 -2.95 24.87 15.56
C ALA A 566 -2.35 24.59 14.17
N LEU A 567 -3.01 23.73 13.38
CA LEU A 567 -2.59 23.36 12.02
C LEU A 567 -3.09 24.35 10.96
N ARG A 568 -3.89 25.35 11.30
CA ARG A 568 -4.31 26.40 10.35
C ARG A 568 -3.18 27.42 10.12
N SER A 569 -2.93 27.74 8.88
CA SER A 569 -2.01 28.81 8.49
C SER A 569 -2.60 30.21 8.78
N ASP A 570 -3.94 30.33 8.73
CA ASP A 570 -4.71 31.57 8.78
C ASP A 570 -5.42 31.86 10.12
N GLU A 571 -5.13 31.11 11.19
CA GLU A 571 -5.82 31.20 12.48
C GLU A 571 -5.84 32.65 13.04
N PRO A 572 -7.01 33.31 13.15
CA PRO A 572 -7.06 34.72 13.53
C PRO A 572 -6.84 34.98 15.05
N GLU A 573 -7.24 34.00 15.90
CA GLU A 573 -7.20 34.12 17.36
C GLU A 573 -6.04 33.33 18.01
N SER A 574 -4.99 33.03 17.26
CA SER A 574 -3.89 32.21 17.75
C SER A 574 -3.31 32.61 19.13
N PRO A 575 -3.07 33.89 19.45
CA PRO A 575 -2.60 34.27 20.80
C PRO A 575 -3.63 34.01 21.90
N ALA A 576 -4.91 34.19 21.63
CA ALA A 576 -5.97 33.95 22.63
C ALA A 576 -6.16 32.41 22.84
N ARG A 577 -6.12 31.61 21.78
CA ARG A 577 -6.11 30.14 21.86
C ARG A 577 -4.93 29.65 22.69
N SER A 578 -3.74 30.14 22.43
CA SER A 578 -2.53 29.75 23.15
C SER A 578 -2.69 29.96 24.66
N ARG A 579 -3.17 31.12 25.10
CA ARG A 579 -3.41 31.39 26.52
C ARG A 579 -4.44 30.44 27.13
N ARG A 580 -5.53 30.16 26.41
CA ARG A 580 -6.56 29.18 26.84
C ARG A 580 -5.96 27.77 26.98
N LEU A 581 -5.18 27.35 25.98
CA LEU A 581 -4.52 26.05 25.98
C LEU A 581 -3.53 25.92 27.14
N ALA A 582 -2.68 26.94 27.39
CA ALA A 582 -1.73 26.93 28.50
C ALA A 582 -2.45 26.84 29.85
N THR A 583 -3.48 27.66 30.06
CA THR A 583 -4.28 27.62 31.30
C THR A 583 -4.97 26.28 31.53
N LEU A 584 -5.41 25.63 30.46
CA LEU A 584 -6.02 24.32 30.54
C LEU A 584 -4.97 23.24 30.86
N ALA A 585 -3.85 23.21 30.13
CA ALA A 585 -2.80 22.21 30.28
C ALA A 585 -2.15 22.23 31.70
N ASP A 586 -2.05 23.41 32.31
CA ASP A 586 -1.52 23.55 33.68
C ASP A 586 -2.38 22.84 34.74
N ARG A 587 -3.67 22.65 34.47
CA ARG A 587 -4.64 21.97 35.37
C ARG A 587 -4.72 20.46 35.16
N LEU A 588 -4.15 19.94 34.06
CA LEU A 588 -4.24 18.54 33.67
C LEU A 588 -3.03 17.76 34.21
N THR A 589 -3.27 16.50 34.53
CA THR A 589 -2.24 15.61 35.10
C THR A 589 -1.78 14.54 34.11
N GLY A 590 -2.45 14.39 32.93
CA GLY A 590 -2.13 13.35 31.94
C GLY A 590 -2.76 11.98 32.24
N ARG A 591 -3.78 11.92 33.10
CA ARG A 591 -4.42 10.68 33.59
C ARG A 591 -5.06 9.85 32.49
N ASP A 592 -5.51 10.48 31.42
CA ASP A 592 -6.10 9.81 30.28
C ASP A 592 -5.54 10.35 28.94
N LEU A 593 -5.86 9.69 27.85
CA LEU A 593 -5.36 10.02 26.52
C LEU A 593 -5.75 11.45 26.08
N THR A 594 -6.97 11.90 26.40
CA THR A 594 -7.42 13.26 26.08
C THR A 594 -6.59 14.33 26.77
N GLU A 595 -6.29 14.15 28.06
CA GLU A 595 -5.42 15.06 28.80
C GLU A 595 -4.00 15.06 28.23
N ARG A 596 -3.46 13.87 27.88
CA ARG A 596 -2.12 13.77 27.27
C ARG A 596 -2.06 14.45 25.90
N TYR A 597 -3.11 14.35 25.08
CA TYR A 597 -3.22 15.08 23.81
C TYR A 597 -3.17 16.61 24.03
N ILE A 598 -3.92 17.13 24.99
CA ILE A 598 -3.91 18.58 25.31
C ILE A 598 -2.51 19.02 25.79
N ILE A 599 -1.83 18.21 26.61
CA ILE A 599 -0.46 18.47 27.07
C ILE A 599 0.52 18.46 25.89
N GLY A 600 0.37 17.51 24.96
CA GLY A 600 1.16 17.44 23.72
C GLY A 600 0.95 18.66 22.82
N LEU A 601 -0.29 19.08 22.65
CA LEU A 601 -0.63 20.31 21.90
C LEU A 601 -0.04 21.57 22.57
N ARG A 602 0.01 21.63 23.91
CA ARG A 602 0.68 22.72 24.63
C ARG A 602 2.19 22.72 24.37
N ALA A 603 2.81 21.54 24.32
CA ALA A 603 4.22 21.40 23.95
C ALA A 603 4.50 21.91 22.53
N TRP A 604 3.63 21.59 21.58
CA TRP A 604 3.70 22.07 20.20
C TRP A 604 3.52 23.60 20.11
N ASP A 605 2.51 24.15 20.80
CA ASP A 605 2.27 25.59 20.85
C ASP A 605 3.47 26.36 21.44
N ALA A 606 4.12 25.82 22.50
CA ALA A 606 5.35 26.37 23.07
C ALA A 606 6.50 26.39 22.04
N THR A 607 6.64 25.30 21.28
CA THR A 607 7.63 25.18 20.21
C THR A 607 7.41 26.24 19.13
N LEU A 608 6.20 26.35 18.58
CA LEU A 608 5.87 27.33 17.53
C LEU A 608 6.14 28.79 17.98
N ARG A 609 5.94 29.10 19.27
CA ARG A 609 6.11 30.46 19.85
C ARG A 609 7.53 30.78 20.29
N ALA A 610 8.48 29.87 20.03
CA ALA A 610 9.85 29.97 20.48
C ALA A 610 9.96 30.17 22.01
N GLU A 611 9.05 29.56 22.81
CA GLU A 611 9.29 29.40 24.22
C GLU A 611 10.52 28.48 24.41
N PRO A 612 11.27 28.60 25.52
CA PRO A 612 12.48 27.79 25.71
C PRO A 612 12.23 26.29 25.42
N ALA A 613 13.08 25.65 24.64
CA ALA A 613 12.95 24.23 24.25
C ALA A 613 12.75 23.32 25.46
N THR A 614 13.34 23.65 26.63
CA THR A 614 13.15 22.93 27.89
C THR A 614 11.70 22.92 28.38
N VAL A 615 10.93 23.97 28.09
CA VAL A 615 9.49 24.04 28.42
C VAL A 615 8.70 23.11 27.51
N ALA A 616 8.93 23.20 26.19
CA ALA A 616 8.28 22.33 25.21
C ALA A 616 8.58 20.86 25.50
N LEU A 617 9.85 20.50 25.71
CA LEU A 617 10.28 19.15 26.04
C LEU A 617 9.63 18.59 27.31
N ARG A 618 9.51 19.41 28.37
CA ARG A 618 8.84 19.00 29.62
C ARG A 618 7.38 18.59 29.36
N HIS A 619 6.66 19.37 28.59
CA HIS A 619 5.27 19.05 28.23
C HIS A 619 5.22 17.85 27.29
N ALA A 620 6.14 17.71 26.34
CA ALA A 620 6.21 16.58 25.44
C ALA A 620 6.44 15.26 26.21
N GLU A 621 7.39 15.21 27.13
CA GLU A 621 7.64 14.03 27.95
C GLU A 621 6.43 13.67 28.83
N ARG A 622 5.78 14.68 29.44
CA ARG A 622 4.52 14.44 30.18
C ARG A 622 3.41 13.86 29.32
N ALA A 623 3.30 14.29 28.04
CA ALA A 623 2.33 13.73 27.13
C ALA A 623 2.64 12.25 26.77
N LEU A 624 3.93 11.87 26.77
CA LEU A 624 4.39 10.50 26.50
C LEU A 624 4.26 9.58 27.72
N GLU A 625 4.12 10.11 28.94
CA GLU A 625 3.90 9.31 30.15
C GLU A 625 2.57 8.54 30.03
N GLY A 626 2.61 7.20 29.97
CA GLY A 626 1.44 6.34 29.75
C GLY A 626 1.06 6.13 28.29
N GLY A 627 1.86 6.64 27.34
CA GLY A 627 1.79 6.37 25.92
C GLY A 627 0.80 7.27 25.15
N LEU A 628 1.14 7.51 23.88
CA LEU A 628 0.25 8.06 22.86
C LEU A 628 0.05 6.97 21.80
N SER A 629 -1.17 6.79 21.31
CA SER A 629 -1.44 5.84 20.24
C SER A 629 -1.22 6.47 18.86
N TRP A 630 -0.53 5.77 17.98
CA TRP A 630 -0.31 6.17 16.60
C TRP A 630 -1.43 5.72 15.66
N ALA A 631 -2.15 4.67 16.03
CA ALA A 631 -3.14 4.01 15.18
C ALA A 631 -4.54 4.00 15.80
N ASP A 632 -4.91 5.01 16.58
CA ASP A 632 -6.27 5.22 17.07
C ASP A 632 -7.11 5.91 15.98
N GLU A 633 -7.89 5.13 15.24
CA GLU A 633 -8.77 5.64 14.18
C GLU A 633 -9.71 6.77 14.65
N SER A 634 -10.05 6.77 15.93
CA SER A 634 -10.97 7.75 16.47
C SER A 634 -10.31 9.09 16.81
N ARG A 635 -8.97 9.15 16.83
CA ARG A 635 -8.21 10.33 17.29
C ARG A 635 -7.17 10.84 16.29
N GLY A 636 -6.78 10.01 15.32
CA GLY A 636 -5.73 10.33 14.38
C GLY A 636 -4.32 10.21 15.00
N PHE A 637 -3.33 10.42 14.16
CA PHE A 637 -1.90 10.32 14.50
C PHE A 637 -1.21 11.69 14.64
N GLU A 638 -1.92 12.78 14.49
CA GLU A 638 -1.39 14.14 14.40
C GLU A 638 -0.65 14.53 15.69
N VAL A 639 -1.25 14.33 16.87
CA VAL A 639 -0.62 14.71 18.13
C VAL A 639 0.65 13.90 18.41
N PRO A 640 0.68 12.56 18.27
CA PRO A 640 1.91 11.78 18.31
C PRO A 640 3.02 12.30 17.39
N VAL A 641 2.68 12.67 16.15
CA VAL A 641 3.61 13.26 15.17
C VAL A 641 4.15 14.60 15.68
N LEU A 642 3.27 15.51 16.12
CA LEU A 642 3.68 16.81 16.64
C LEU A 642 4.61 16.66 17.85
N VAL A 643 4.31 15.75 18.77
CA VAL A 643 5.15 15.47 19.95
C VAL A 643 6.53 14.94 19.55
N ALA A 644 6.60 14.05 18.55
CA ALA A 644 7.88 13.55 18.02
C ALA A 644 8.69 14.67 17.35
N LEU A 645 8.05 15.57 16.59
CA LEU A 645 8.71 16.71 15.95
C LEU A 645 9.25 17.75 16.94
N ILE A 646 8.65 17.89 18.12
CA ILE A 646 9.20 18.75 19.19
C ILE A 646 10.62 18.31 19.56
N HIS A 647 10.85 16.99 19.64
CA HIS A 647 12.19 16.47 19.92
C HIS A 647 13.17 16.80 18.79
N LEU A 648 12.73 16.71 17.54
CA LEU A 648 13.56 17.06 16.38
C LEU A 648 13.98 18.54 16.44
N TYR A 649 13.02 19.44 16.65
CA TYR A 649 13.28 20.88 16.70
C TYR A 649 14.07 21.34 17.94
N ALA A 650 14.11 20.52 18.97
CA ALA A 650 14.94 20.70 20.18
C ALA A 650 16.28 19.95 20.13
N ASP A 651 16.79 19.65 18.93
CA ASP A 651 18.05 18.95 18.68
C ASP A 651 18.17 17.56 19.33
N ARG A 652 17.04 16.84 19.40
CA ARG A 652 16.98 15.43 19.86
C ARG A 652 16.45 14.50 18.76
N PRO A 653 17.10 14.44 17.58
CA PRO A 653 16.58 13.66 16.44
C PRO A 653 16.55 12.16 16.69
N GLY A 654 17.45 11.63 17.56
CA GLY A 654 17.42 10.22 17.93
C GLY A 654 16.11 9.83 18.63
N ARG A 655 15.62 10.69 19.55
CA ARG A 655 14.33 10.47 20.22
C ARG A 655 13.15 10.58 19.23
N ALA A 656 13.20 11.53 18.30
CA ALA A 656 12.20 11.64 17.25
C ALA A 656 12.17 10.38 16.37
N GLU A 657 13.34 9.87 15.94
CA GLU A 657 13.43 8.62 15.16
C GLU A 657 12.84 7.42 15.91
N GLU A 658 13.14 7.25 17.20
CA GLU A 658 12.56 6.18 18.01
C GLU A 658 11.03 6.22 18.02
N LEU A 659 10.45 7.41 18.23
CA LEU A 659 9.00 7.62 18.24
C LEU A 659 8.37 7.32 16.88
N PHE A 660 8.95 7.82 15.79
CA PHE A 660 8.48 7.54 14.44
C PHE A 660 8.65 6.07 14.04
N ALA A 661 9.74 5.41 14.44
CA ALA A 661 9.92 3.98 14.20
C ALA A 661 8.86 3.14 14.92
N ALA A 662 8.51 3.51 16.17
CA ALA A 662 7.44 2.86 16.91
C ALA A 662 6.07 3.08 16.21
N GLY A 663 5.80 4.31 15.74
CA GLY A 663 4.59 4.63 15.00
C GLY A 663 4.48 3.90 13.67
N THR A 664 5.57 3.83 12.91
CA THR A 664 5.62 3.09 11.64
C THR A 664 5.35 1.60 11.85
N ALA A 665 5.93 0.99 12.89
CA ALA A 665 5.69 -0.40 13.23
C ALA A 665 4.22 -0.65 13.64
N GLU A 666 3.57 0.30 14.30
CA GLU A 666 2.16 0.23 14.65
C GLU A 666 1.27 0.32 13.40
N PHE A 667 1.57 1.23 12.46
CA PHE A 667 0.88 1.32 11.16
C PHE A 667 1.03 0.04 10.35
N GLU A 668 2.25 -0.48 10.21
CA GLU A 668 2.50 -1.73 9.48
C GLU A 668 1.76 -2.92 10.08
N LYS A 669 1.74 -3.03 11.41
CA LYS A 669 1.02 -4.09 12.13
C LYS A 669 -0.48 -4.05 11.87
N GLN A 670 -1.05 -2.87 11.72
CA GLN A 670 -2.48 -2.68 11.43
C GLN A 670 -2.80 -2.72 9.92
N GLY A 671 -1.79 -2.89 9.08
CA GLY A 671 -1.94 -2.91 7.63
C GLY A 671 -2.22 -1.54 7.02
N TRP A 672 -1.93 -0.44 7.75
CA TRP A 672 -2.09 0.90 7.23
C TRP A 672 -0.97 1.21 6.24
N ARG A 673 -1.36 1.55 5.03
CA ARG A 673 -0.49 1.90 3.90
C ARG A 673 -0.94 3.27 3.36
N GLY A 674 -0.52 3.65 2.18
CA GLY A 674 -0.97 4.89 1.55
C GLY A 674 -0.55 6.14 2.33
N ALA A 675 -1.50 7.01 2.71
CA ALA A 675 -1.23 8.31 3.32
C ALA A 675 -0.43 8.22 4.63
N HIS A 676 -0.79 7.33 5.55
CA HIS A 676 -0.11 7.18 6.85
C HIS A 676 1.35 6.78 6.68
N LEU A 677 1.62 5.81 5.82
CA LEU A 677 2.97 5.36 5.57
C LEU A 677 3.78 6.38 4.75
N SER A 678 3.11 7.11 3.83
CA SER A 678 3.70 8.25 3.14
C SER A 678 4.18 9.32 4.12
N PHE A 679 3.34 9.72 5.09
CA PHE A 679 3.73 10.65 6.15
C PHE A 679 4.90 10.12 6.98
N ALA A 680 4.84 8.84 7.39
CA ALA A 680 5.90 8.24 8.20
C ALA A 680 7.26 8.27 7.48
N TYR A 681 7.33 7.83 6.24
CA TYR A 681 8.59 7.85 5.46
C TYR A 681 9.04 9.28 5.14
N THR A 682 8.14 10.17 4.79
CA THR A 682 8.46 11.58 4.55
C THR A 682 9.10 12.23 5.77
N LEU A 683 8.51 12.04 6.95
CA LEU A 683 9.02 12.65 8.18
C LEU A 683 10.29 11.96 8.70
N LEU A 684 10.45 10.66 8.49
CA LEU A 684 11.75 10.00 8.70
C LEU A 684 12.82 10.57 7.76
N GLY A 685 12.49 10.81 6.48
CA GLY A 685 13.37 11.51 5.54
C GLY A 685 13.73 12.91 6.03
N TYR A 686 12.77 13.67 6.55
CA TYR A 686 13.00 14.99 7.12
C TYR A 686 13.91 14.95 8.36
N ILE A 687 13.74 13.96 9.24
CA ILE A 687 14.63 13.77 10.39
C ILE A 687 16.07 13.46 9.92
N ARG A 688 16.22 12.60 8.91
CA ARG A 688 17.54 12.29 8.31
C ARG A 688 18.16 13.52 7.66
N PHE A 689 17.38 14.32 6.94
CA PHE A 689 17.80 15.61 6.40
C PHE A 689 18.36 16.54 7.49
N ARG A 690 17.59 16.75 8.56
CA ARG A 690 18.01 17.61 9.70
C ARG A 690 19.28 17.11 10.39
N ARG A 691 19.59 15.80 10.32
CA ARG A 691 20.85 15.21 10.80
C ARG A 691 22.01 15.32 9.83
N GLY A 692 21.77 15.77 8.61
CA GLY A 692 22.78 15.81 7.54
C GLY A 692 23.04 14.45 6.88
N ARG A 693 22.12 13.49 6.94
CA ARG A 693 22.17 12.21 6.24
C ARG A 693 21.38 12.30 4.93
N LEU A 694 21.87 13.12 3.98
CA LEU A 694 21.10 13.54 2.83
C LEU A 694 20.77 12.40 1.86
N MET A 695 21.64 11.40 1.72
CA MET A 695 21.35 10.22 0.87
C MET A 695 20.20 9.38 1.44
N GLU A 696 20.27 9.06 2.73
CA GLU A 696 19.18 8.35 3.40
C GLU A 696 17.88 9.17 3.39
N ALA A 697 17.99 10.49 3.56
CA ALA A 697 16.86 11.42 3.50
C ALA A 697 16.18 11.38 2.13
N GLU A 698 16.96 11.34 1.04
CA GLU A 698 16.43 11.22 -0.32
C GLU A 698 15.70 9.90 -0.53
N ASP A 699 16.27 8.78 -0.06
CA ASP A 699 15.64 7.46 -0.20
C ASP A 699 14.27 7.41 0.50
N PHE A 700 14.20 7.92 1.72
CA PHE A 700 12.94 8.01 2.48
C PHE A 700 11.96 8.99 1.86
N ALA A 701 12.40 10.19 1.47
CA ALA A 701 11.55 11.19 0.82
C ALA A 701 10.98 10.66 -0.50
N ARG A 702 11.80 9.98 -1.30
CA ARG A 702 11.39 9.37 -2.56
C ARG A 702 10.38 8.23 -2.34
N ALA A 703 10.55 7.43 -1.28
CA ALA A 703 9.58 6.40 -0.89
C ALA A 703 8.25 7.02 -0.44
N GLY A 704 8.31 8.08 0.37
CA GLY A 704 7.14 8.84 0.81
C GLY A 704 6.39 9.47 -0.36
N LEU A 705 7.10 10.07 -1.31
CA LEU A 705 6.52 10.71 -2.50
C LEU A 705 5.78 9.70 -3.38
N ARG A 706 6.38 8.53 -3.67
CA ARG A 706 5.72 7.46 -4.44
C ARG A 706 4.42 6.98 -3.78
N LEU A 707 4.39 6.91 -2.45
CA LEU A 707 3.16 6.55 -1.74
C LEU A 707 2.13 7.68 -1.80
N ALA A 708 2.57 8.95 -1.67
CA ALA A 708 1.69 10.11 -1.77
C ALA A 708 1.02 10.24 -3.15
N GLU A 709 1.77 9.97 -4.22
CA GLU A 709 1.25 9.93 -5.60
C GLU A 709 0.09 8.94 -5.76
N ARG A 710 0.17 7.78 -5.08
CA ARG A 710 -0.90 6.77 -5.09
C ARG A 710 -2.14 7.20 -4.31
N VAL A 711 -1.97 8.05 -3.29
CA VAL A 711 -3.09 8.60 -2.51
C VAL A 711 -3.92 9.57 -3.35
N GLY A 712 -3.25 10.32 -4.22
CA GLY A 712 -3.89 11.20 -5.19
C GLY A 712 -3.34 12.63 -5.18
N PRO A 713 -3.70 13.42 -6.19
CA PRO A 713 -3.25 14.80 -6.35
C PRO A 713 -3.83 15.72 -5.28
N ARG A 714 -3.08 16.76 -4.94
CA ARG A 714 -3.49 17.83 -3.99
C ARG A 714 -3.85 17.33 -2.58
N THR A 715 -3.31 16.17 -2.17
CA THR A 715 -3.47 15.67 -0.81
C THR A 715 -2.41 16.28 0.11
N PRO A 716 -2.68 16.42 1.43
CA PRO A 716 -1.65 16.84 2.39
C PRO A 716 -0.38 15.98 2.31
N ALA A 717 -0.52 14.66 2.13
CA ALA A 717 0.61 13.75 1.99
C ALA A 717 1.53 14.12 0.83
N LEU A 718 0.97 14.53 -0.31
CA LEU A 718 1.74 14.95 -1.48
C LEU A 718 2.50 16.25 -1.23
N TRP A 719 1.88 17.25 -0.56
CA TRP A 719 2.53 18.50 -0.19
C TRP A 719 3.73 18.28 0.73
N TYR A 720 3.57 17.47 1.79
CA TYR A 720 4.67 17.13 2.71
C TYR A 720 5.82 16.43 1.97
N ALA A 721 5.50 15.40 1.18
CA ALA A 721 6.51 14.60 0.50
C ALA A 721 7.28 15.39 -0.54
N THR A 722 6.60 16.24 -1.31
CA THR A 722 7.21 17.13 -2.31
C THR A 722 8.10 18.16 -1.64
N GLY A 723 7.64 18.78 -0.54
CA GLY A 723 8.42 19.78 0.21
C GLY A 723 9.72 19.20 0.76
N VAL A 724 9.68 18.04 1.42
CA VAL A 724 10.89 17.37 1.93
C VAL A 724 11.83 16.98 0.80
N MET A 725 11.28 16.48 -0.33
CA MET A 725 12.10 16.10 -1.48
C MET A 725 12.83 17.30 -2.08
N ILE A 726 12.18 18.46 -2.19
CA ILE A 726 12.79 19.71 -2.67
C ILE A 726 13.93 20.13 -1.74
N GLU A 727 13.72 20.21 -0.40
CA GLU A 727 14.77 20.57 0.55
C GLU A 727 15.99 19.65 0.45
N VAL A 728 15.77 18.35 0.37
CA VAL A 728 16.84 17.35 0.25
C VAL A 728 17.64 17.53 -1.04
N LEU A 729 16.95 17.75 -2.18
CA LEU A 729 17.60 17.97 -3.47
C LEU A 729 18.39 19.28 -3.50
N LEU A 730 17.87 20.36 -2.91
CA LEU A 730 18.59 21.64 -2.77
C LEU A 730 19.84 21.46 -1.91
N ALA A 731 19.74 20.79 -0.77
CA ALA A 731 20.89 20.51 0.08
C ALA A 731 21.97 19.65 -0.60
N ARG A 732 21.59 18.79 -1.54
CA ARG A 732 22.50 18.03 -2.38
C ARG A 732 23.08 18.82 -3.55
N GLY A 733 22.62 20.06 -3.80
CA GLY A 733 23.05 20.88 -4.94
C GLY A 733 22.38 20.52 -6.26
N ARG A 734 21.27 19.76 -6.24
CA ARG A 734 20.52 19.28 -7.42
C ARG A 734 19.32 20.18 -7.73
N THR A 735 19.58 21.48 -7.94
CA THR A 735 18.55 22.51 -8.09
C THR A 735 17.61 22.26 -9.27
N GLU A 736 18.13 21.83 -10.43
CA GLU A 736 17.31 21.54 -11.62
C GLU A 736 16.31 20.39 -11.38
N GLU A 737 16.72 19.43 -10.58
CA GLU A 737 15.85 18.31 -10.24
C GLU A 737 14.79 18.71 -9.20
N ALA A 738 15.16 19.55 -8.23
CA ALA A 738 14.21 20.14 -7.28
C ALA A 738 13.13 20.95 -8.02
N GLU A 739 13.52 21.76 -9.00
CA GLU A 739 12.60 22.53 -9.83
C GLU A 739 11.68 21.62 -10.68
N ARG A 740 12.21 20.50 -11.18
CA ARG A 740 11.41 19.50 -11.92
C ARG A 740 10.37 18.86 -11.00
N VAL A 741 10.77 18.42 -9.81
CA VAL A 741 9.87 17.84 -8.81
C VAL A 741 8.76 18.83 -8.45
N ALA A 742 9.10 20.10 -8.25
CA ALA A 742 8.10 21.14 -7.97
C ALA A 742 7.09 21.31 -9.12
N ARG A 743 7.54 21.30 -10.38
CA ARG A 743 6.66 21.40 -11.55
C ARG A 743 5.78 20.16 -11.74
N ASP A 744 6.36 18.98 -11.59
CA ASP A 744 5.66 17.70 -11.82
C ASP A 744 4.50 17.48 -10.83
N HIS A 745 4.57 18.14 -9.66
CA HIS A 745 3.59 18.01 -8.60
C HIS A 745 2.81 19.31 -8.30
N ASP A 746 2.85 20.30 -9.19
CA ASP A 746 2.17 21.60 -9.02
C ASP A 746 2.49 22.27 -7.66
N PHE A 747 3.75 22.18 -7.20
CA PHE A 747 4.17 22.71 -5.90
C PHE A 747 4.36 24.23 -5.99
N GLY A 748 3.29 24.97 -5.72
CA GLY A 748 3.22 26.43 -5.82
C GLY A 748 1.85 26.97 -5.40
N GLU A 749 1.60 28.25 -5.63
CA GLU A 749 0.30 28.87 -5.33
C GLU A 749 -0.85 28.27 -6.16
N PRO A 750 -2.02 28.06 -5.58
CA PRO A 750 -2.38 28.30 -4.17
C PRO A 750 -1.87 27.21 -3.23
N PHE A 751 -1.27 27.61 -2.12
CA PHE A 751 -0.82 26.70 -1.09
C PHE A 751 -1.99 26.19 -0.22
N PRO A 752 -1.86 25.01 0.45
CA PRO A 752 -2.88 24.49 1.34
C PRO A 752 -3.08 25.40 2.56
N ALA A 753 -4.31 25.44 3.07
CA ALA A 753 -4.62 26.15 4.31
C ALA A 753 -4.03 25.43 5.54
N THR A 754 -3.68 24.17 5.40
CA THR A 754 -3.04 23.36 6.44
C THR A 754 -1.54 23.69 6.51
N VAL A 755 -1.03 23.92 7.74
CA VAL A 755 0.42 24.02 7.99
C VAL A 755 1.08 22.71 7.63
N THR A 756 2.03 22.73 6.70
CA THR A 756 2.85 21.58 6.34
C THR A 756 4.19 21.57 7.11
N ILE A 757 4.86 20.46 7.15
CA ILE A 757 6.15 20.24 7.78
C ILE A 757 7.07 19.47 6.83
N PRO A 758 8.08 20.10 6.24
CA PRO A 758 8.42 21.55 6.33
C PRO A 758 7.32 22.46 5.77
N ASP A 759 7.38 23.74 6.13
CA ASP A 759 6.44 24.76 5.62
C ASP A 759 6.62 24.94 4.11
N CYS A 760 5.62 24.52 3.33
CA CYS A 760 5.71 24.48 1.86
C CYS A 760 5.93 25.86 1.22
N GLU A 761 5.40 26.92 1.80
CA GLU A 761 5.61 28.27 1.28
C GLU A 761 7.08 28.72 1.47
N THR A 762 7.67 28.42 2.63
CA THR A 762 9.09 28.67 2.89
C THR A 762 9.98 27.85 1.98
N VAL A 763 9.68 26.57 1.77
CA VAL A 763 10.42 25.69 0.85
C VAL A 763 10.34 26.20 -0.61
N HIS A 764 9.15 26.61 -1.03
CA HIS A 764 8.99 27.20 -2.37
C HIS A 764 9.82 28.49 -2.52
N ALA A 765 9.85 29.34 -1.52
CA ALA A 765 10.67 30.55 -1.55
C ALA A 765 12.18 30.23 -1.53
N GLU A 766 12.61 29.18 -0.84
CA GLU A 766 13.98 28.68 -0.91
C GLU A 766 14.35 28.21 -2.33
N LEU A 767 13.43 27.50 -3.00
CA LEU A 767 13.61 27.11 -4.40
C LEU A 767 13.71 28.31 -5.33
N LEU A 768 12.91 29.36 -5.13
CA LEU A 768 13.02 30.61 -5.88
C LEU A 768 14.37 31.27 -5.68
N LEU A 769 14.90 31.29 -4.45
CA LEU A 769 16.27 31.80 -4.18
C LEU A 769 17.33 30.98 -4.91
N ALA A 770 17.25 29.65 -4.84
CA ALA A 770 18.20 28.76 -5.46
C ALA A 770 18.20 28.85 -7.01
N THR A 771 17.08 29.28 -7.60
CA THR A 771 16.91 29.49 -9.05
C THR A 771 17.15 30.93 -9.47
N GLY A 772 17.64 31.82 -8.55
CA GLY A 772 18.00 33.20 -8.86
C GLY A 772 16.82 34.19 -8.90
N ARG A 773 15.63 33.81 -8.46
CA ARG A 773 14.40 34.61 -8.42
C ARG A 773 14.25 35.33 -7.07
N ALA A 774 15.28 36.05 -6.67
CA ALA A 774 15.39 36.67 -5.34
C ALA A 774 14.29 37.70 -5.00
N GLU A 775 13.81 38.49 -5.98
CA GLU A 775 12.72 39.45 -5.76
C GLU A 775 11.39 38.77 -5.42
N GLU A 776 11.08 37.70 -6.14
CA GLU A 776 9.86 36.92 -5.90
C GLU A 776 9.94 36.19 -4.55
N ALA A 777 11.11 35.62 -4.24
CA ALA A 777 11.35 35.02 -2.94
C ALA A 777 11.19 36.03 -1.78
N ALA A 778 11.75 37.23 -1.91
CA ALA A 778 11.62 38.28 -0.90
C ALA A 778 10.15 38.69 -0.67
N ALA A 779 9.38 38.84 -1.77
CA ALA A 779 7.97 39.17 -1.69
C ALA A 779 7.16 38.08 -0.97
N ALA A 780 7.36 36.81 -1.36
CA ALA A 780 6.68 35.65 -0.74
C ALA A 780 7.03 35.54 0.76
N LEU A 781 8.32 35.60 1.12
CA LEU A 781 8.79 35.49 2.49
C LEU A 781 8.31 36.66 3.38
N ALA A 782 8.27 37.90 2.83
CA ALA A 782 7.67 39.02 3.54
C ALA A 782 6.18 38.81 3.78
N ASP A 783 5.45 38.19 2.86
CA ASP A 783 4.05 37.84 3.06
C ASP A 783 3.86 36.81 4.17
N ILE A 784 4.68 35.73 4.15
CA ILE A 784 4.72 34.73 5.22
C ILE A 784 4.92 35.40 6.58
N GLY A 785 5.88 36.32 6.69
CA GLY A 785 6.14 37.09 7.92
C GLY A 785 4.93 37.90 8.39
N ARG A 786 4.28 38.62 7.48
CA ARG A 786 3.06 39.40 7.80
C ARG A 786 1.92 38.53 8.37
N ARG A 787 1.86 37.26 7.95
CA ARG A 787 0.83 36.31 8.41
C ARG A 787 1.22 35.63 9.72
N LEU A 788 2.48 35.18 9.87
CA LEU A 788 2.92 34.39 11.02
C LEU A 788 3.18 35.22 12.27
N GLU A 789 3.72 36.46 12.14
CA GLU A 789 4.08 37.35 13.26
C GLU A 789 2.92 37.68 14.22
N PRO A 790 1.77 38.16 13.72
CA PRO A 790 0.63 38.43 14.57
C PRO A 790 0.09 37.20 15.28
N ARG A 791 0.31 36.04 14.68
CA ARG A 791 -0.12 34.72 15.21
C ARG A 791 0.84 34.18 16.27
N GLY A 792 2.00 34.80 16.43
CA GLY A 792 3.04 34.38 17.37
C GLY A 792 3.78 33.10 16.94
N LYS A 793 3.70 32.69 15.68
CA LYS A 793 4.48 31.60 15.12
C LYS A 793 5.87 32.12 14.73
N ARG A 794 6.84 32.01 15.67
CA ARG A 794 8.11 32.78 15.63
C ARG A 794 9.36 31.93 15.69
N ASN A 795 9.23 30.58 15.80
CA ASN A 795 10.39 29.72 15.99
C ASN A 795 11.12 29.45 14.65
N PRO A 796 12.36 29.95 14.48
CA PRO A 796 13.12 29.72 13.26
C PRO A 796 13.55 28.25 13.08
N SER A 797 13.51 27.44 14.14
CA SER A 797 13.76 25.99 14.04
C SER A 797 12.65 25.25 13.27
N CYS A 798 11.40 25.76 13.35
CA CYS A 798 10.23 25.18 12.68
C CYS A 798 10.00 25.76 11.27
N SER A 799 10.14 27.10 11.15
CA SER A 799 9.97 27.82 9.89
C SER A 799 11.03 28.92 9.78
N PRO A 800 12.11 28.67 9.03
CA PRO A 800 13.25 29.60 8.92
C PRO A 800 13.01 30.73 7.92
N TRP A 801 11.76 31.14 7.68
CA TRP A 801 11.39 32.14 6.68
C TRP A 801 12.18 33.45 6.82
N GLN A 802 12.51 33.89 8.06
CA GLN A 802 13.31 35.10 8.28
C GLN A 802 14.75 34.95 7.76
N LEU A 803 15.32 33.75 7.87
CA LEU A 803 16.68 33.48 7.38
C LEU A 803 16.72 33.55 5.86
N HIS A 804 15.74 32.93 5.19
CA HIS A 804 15.64 33.03 3.74
C HIS A 804 15.27 34.45 3.27
N LEU A 805 14.42 35.16 4.04
CA LEU A 805 14.13 36.56 3.75
C LEU A 805 15.39 37.45 3.79
N ALA A 806 16.22 37.26 4.82
CA ALA A 806 17.48 38.02 4.94
C ALA A 806 18.41 37.77 3.73
N LEU A 807 18.50 36.51 3.28
CA LEU A 807 19.27 36.17 2.07
C LEU A 807 18.67 36.81 0.80
N ALA A 808 17.36 36.77 0.64
CA ALA A 808 16.65 37.39 -0.47
C ALA A 808 16.80 38.94 -0.47
N GLU A 809 16.70 39.58 0.69
CA GLU A 809 16.91 41.02 0.84
C GLU A 809 18.36 41.45 0.55
N ALA A 810 19.32 40.63 0.90
CA ALA A 810 20.73 40.85 0.54
C ALA A 810 20.95 40.75 -0.97
N ALA A 811 20.35 39.76 -1.62
CA ALA A 811 20.43 39.56 -3.07
C ALA A 811 19.71 40.68 -3.86
N THR A 812 18.71 41.33 -3.27
CA THR A 812 17.98 42.46 -3.87
C THR A 812 18.53 43.88 -3.46
N ALA A 813 19.81 43.94 -3.05
CA ALA A 813 20.51 45.17 -2.67
C ALA A 813 19.90 45.93 -1.48
N SER A 814 19.39 45.22 -0.49
CA SER A 814 18.87 45.80 0.78
C SER A 814 19.67 45.34 2.02
N PRO A 815 20.99 45.56 2.10
CA PRO A 815 21.87 44.93 3.11
C PRO A 815 21.55 45.34 4.53
N VAL A 816 21.11 46.57 4.76
CA VAL A 816 20.75 47.05 6.11
C VAL A 816 19.50 46.37 6.64
N LYS A 817 18.53 46.10 5.75
CA LYS A 817 17.30 45.40 6.08
C LYS A 817 17.59 43.92 6.31
N ALA A 818 18.37 43.31 5.42
CA ALA A 818 18.79 41.91 5.53
C ALA A 818 19.48 41.63 6.88
N LEU A 819 20.41 42.51 7.29
CA LEU A 819 21.10 42.40 8.59
C LEU A 819 20.13 42.51 9.78
N ALA A 820 19.20 43.44 9.73
CA ALA A 820 18.20 43.58 10.79
C ALA A 820 17.29 42.35 10.90
N THR A 821 16.82 41.83 9.77
CA THR A 821 15.98 40.59 9.70
C THR A 821 16.75 39.38 10.25
N ALA A 822 18.03 39.23 9.88
CA ALA A 822 18.86 38.12 10.36
C ALA A 822 19.14 38.19 11.87
N GLN A 823 19.45 39.42 12.39
CA GLN A 823 19.68 39.64 13.82
C GLN A 823 18.44 39.31 14.67
N GLU A 824 17.25 39.65 14.17
CA GLU A 824 16.01 39.26 14.82
C GLU A 824 15.84 37.73 14.86
N ALA A 825 16.14 37.02 13.79
CA ALA A 825 16.12 35.58 13.76
C ALA A 825 17.10 34.95 14.77
N VAL A 826 18.33 35.50 14.93
CA VAL A 826 19.29 35.08 15.96
C VAL A 826 18.72 35.25 17.35
N ALA A 827 18.09 36.41 17.64
CA ALA A 827 17.50 36.65 18.95
C ALA A 827 16.42 35.61 19.30
N ARG A 828 15.59 35.26 18.34
CA ARG A 828 14.54 34.21 18.48
C ARG A 828 15.12 32.80 18.62
N ALA A 829 16.13 32.49 17.85
CA ALA A 829 16.82 31.18 17.95
C ALA A 829 17.46 31.02 19.34
N ARG A 830 18.09 32.06 19.87
CA ARG A 830 18.65 32.06 21.22
C ARG A 830 17.57 31.98 22.31
N GLN A 831 16.41 32.62 22.11
CA GLN A 831 15.25 32.49 23.02
C GLN A 831 14.76 31.05 23.10
N TYR A 832 14.66 30.34 21.95
CA TYR A 832 14.27 28.93 21.90
C TYR A 832 15.35 28.04 22.48
N GLY A 833 16.60 28.26 22.11
CA GLY A 833 17.77 27.60 22.68
C GLY A 833 18.20 26.29 22.03
N ALA A 834 17.77 25.99 20.78
CA ALA A 834 18.25 24.85 20.03
C ALA A 834 19.58 25.20 19.30
N PRO A 835 20.71 24.49 19.57
CA PRO A 835 21.99 24.79 18.96
C PRO A 835 21.99 24.85 17.44
N SER A 836 21.25 23.93 16.74
CA SER A 836 21.10 23.95 15.30
C SER A 836 20.52 25.25 14.76
N ALA A 837 19.44 25.74 15.39
CA ALA A 837 18.76 26.97 14.99
C ALA A 837 19.63 28.20 15.24
N ILE A 838 20.37 28.23 16.38
CA ILE A 838 21.29 29.32 16.70
C ILE A 838 22.42 29.36 15.67
N GLY A 839 23.07 28.22 15.41
CA GLY A 839 24.17 28.15 14.48
C GLY A 839 23.77 28.53 13.04
N GLN A 840 22.63 28.02 12.55
CA GLN A 840 22.08 28.40 11.25
C GLN A 840 21.78 29.90 11.16
N ALA A 841 21.16 30.49 12.19
CA ALA A 841 20.85 31.91 12.22
C ALA A 841 22.13 32.78 12.24
N LEU A 842 23.16 32.39 12.99
CA LEU A 842 24.46 33.06 13.05
C LEU A 842 25.17 32.98 11.68
N ARG A 843 25.16 31.82 11.01
CA ARG A 843 25.72 31.65 9.67
C ARG A 843 25.06 32.60 8.66
N VAL A 844 23.73 32.62 8.60
CA VAL A 844 23.01 33.49 7.70
C VAL A 844 23.28 34.99 8.05
N THR A 845 23.34 35.34 9.33
CA THR A 845 23.70 36.69 9.74
C THR A 845 25.10 37.04 9.27
N ALA A 846 26.05 36.11 9.32
CA ALA A 846 27.41 36.33 8.82
C ALA A 846 27.44 36.51 7.30
N GLU A 847 26.61 35.75 6.56
CA GLU A 847 26.52 35.87 5.10
C GLU A 847 26.08 37.26 4.64
N VAL A 848 25.17 37.89 5.41
CA VAL A 848 24.70 39.26 5.14
C VAL A 848 25.50 40.36 5.87
N SER A 849 26.55 40.00 6.63
CA SER A 849 27.46 40.91 7.32
C SER A 849 28.76 41.11 6.56
N GLU A 850 29.52 42.17 6.89
CA GLU A 850 30.82 42.46 6.30
C GLU A 850 31.95 42.49 7.34
N GLY A 851 33.20 42.35 6.86
CA GLY A 851 34.40 42.58 7.64
C GLY A 851 34.63 41.56 8.76
N ALA A 852 35.19 42.05 9.88
CA ALA A 852 35.58 41.20 11.02
C ALA A 852 34.42 40.55 11.76
N ASP A 853 33.22 41.13 11.69
CA ASP A 853 32.04 40.61 12.37
C ASP A 853 31.53 39.33 11.68
N ARG A 854 31.71 39.18 10.37
CA ARG A 854 31.41 37.96 9.63
C ARG A 854 32.19 36.77 10.22
N ILE A 855 33.49 36.91 10.43
CA ILE A 855 34.32 35.83 10.95
C ILE A 855 33.88 35.44 12.37
N LYS A 856 33.68 36.42 13.26
CA LYS A 856 33.21 36.13 14.63
C LYS A 856 31.88 35.40 14.68
N LEU A 857 30.92 35.82 13.82
CA LEU A 857 29.61 35.17 13.74
C LEU A 857 29.72 33.73 13.23
N LEU A 858 30.63 33.46 12.26
CA LEU A 858 30.88 32.12 11.75
C LEU A 858 31.60 31.23 12.78
N GLU A 859 32.59 31.79 13.53
CA GLU A 859 33.24 31.09 14.64
C GLU A 859 32.19 30.70 15.70
N GLU A 860 31.34 31.62 16.12
CA GLU A 860 30.23 31.33 17.07
C GLU A 860 29.24 30.33 16.48
N SER A 861 28.93 30.39 15.18
CA SER A 861 28.06 29.44 14.50
C SER A 861 28.63 28.02 14.57
N VAL A 862 29.93 27.85 14.28
CA VAL A 862 30.60 26.55 14.35
C VAL A 862 30.59 26.02 15.80
N ASP A 863 30.85 26.87 16.81
CA ASP A 863 30.84 26.47 18.22
C ASP A 863 29.48 25.93 18.67
N TRP A 864 28.38 26.55 18.20
CA TRP A 864 27.03 26.04 18.49
C TRP A 864 26.70 24.76 17.73
N LEU A 865 27.11 24.65 16.46
CA LEU A 865 26.81 23.48 15.61
C LEU A 865 27.66 22.27 15.98
N ASP A 866 28.84 22.46 16.58
CA ASP A 866 29.63 21.37 17.16
C ASP A 866 28.91 20.64 18.33
N GLN A 867 27.98 21.34 18.97
CA GLN A 867 27.12 20.78 20.01
C GLN A 867 25.81 20.21 19.49
N SER A 868 25.56 20.31 18.18
CA SER A 868 24.30 19.91 17.51
C SER A 868 24.47 18.65 16.66
N PRO A 869 23.44 17.84 16.52
CA PRO A 869 23.43 16.72 15.55
C PRO A 869 23.29 17.17 14.08
N ALA A 870 23.16 18.48 13.79
CA ALA A 870 22.91 19.04 12.45
C ALA A 870 24.20 19.13 11.62
N ALA A 871 24.72 17.99 11.16
CA ALA A 871 26.01 17.88 10.48
C ALA A 871 26.08 18.68 9.16
N TYR A 872 24.98 18.76 8.41
CA TYR A 872 24.92 19.55 7.17
C TYR A 872 25.08 21.06 7.44
N GLU A 873 24.39 21.59 8.43
CA GLU A 873 24.55 23.01 8.81
C GLU A 873 25.96 23.31 9.36
N LEU A 874 26.56 22.37 10.09
CA LEU A 874 27.96 22.47 10.49
C LEU A 874 28.90 22.51 9.27
N ALA A 875 28.71 21.66 8.26
CA ALA A 875 29.49 21.68 7.06
C ALA A 875 29.39 23.03 6.33
N ARG A 876 28.19 23.57 6.20
CA ARG A 876 27.95 24.90 5.62
C ARG A 876 28.68 26.02 6.36
N SER A 877 28.64 26.01 7.69
CA SER A 877 29.29 27.00 8.53
C SER A 877 30.82 26.91 8.44
N LEU A 878 31.37 25.70 8.41
CA LEU A 878 32.80 25.47 8.25
C LEU A 878 33.32 25.95 6.88
N VAL A 879 32.60 25.65 5.80
CA VAL A 879 33.00 26.10 4.45
C VAL A 879 32.92 27.62 4.37
N ALA A 880 31.82 28.24 4.88
CA ALA A 880 31.67 29.69 4.92
C ALA A 880 32.76 30.38 5.76
N LEU A 881 33.12 29.82 6.92
CA LEU A 881 34.20 30.32 7.78
C LEU A 881 35.53 30.23 7.08
N GLY A 882 35.86 29.10 6.46
CA GLY A 882 37.09 28.92 5.73
C GLY A 882 37.21 29.89 4.53
N ALA A 883 36.11 30.10 3.79
CA ALA A 883 36.04 31.09 2.72
C ALA A 883 36.28 32.55 3.24
N ALA A 884 35.67 32.89 4.40
CA ALA A 884 35.86 34.21 5.01
C ALA A 884 37.29 34.41 5.49
N LEU A 885 37.90 33.42 6.15
CA LEU A 885 39.32 33.46 6.57
C LEU A 885 40.28 33.56 5.41
N ARG A 886 40.02 32.83 4.30
CA ARG A 886 40.84 32.93 3.07
C ARG A 886 40.81 34.37 2.52
N ARG A 887 39.64 34.99 2.49
CA ARG A 887 39.51 36.39 1.99
C ARG A 887 40.26 37.41 2.86
N THR A 888 40.56 37.08 4.11
CA THR A 888 41.36 37.88 5.01
C THR A 888 42.80 37.42 5.16
N GLU A 889 43.28 36.60 4.21
CA GLU A 889 44.64 36.08 4.12
C GLU A 889 45.06 35.17 5.33
N ARG A 890 44.15 34.69 6.13
CA ARG A 890 44.39 33.73 7.23
C ARG A 890 44.38 32.27 6.68
N HIS A 891 45.30 32.02 5.73
CA HIS A 891 45.28 30.80 4.92
C HIS A 891 45.42 29.50 5.72
N ALA A 892 46.23 29.46 6.81
CA ALA A 892 46.41 28.25 7.61
C ALA A 892 45.12 27.87 8.34
N GLU A 893 44.45 28.84 8.93
CA GLU A 893 43.14 28.61 9.61
C GLU A 893 42.04 28.31 8.61
N ALA A 894 42.02 29.01 7.48
CA ALA A 894 41.12 28.73 6.36
C ALA A 894 41.23 27.25 5.91
N ALA A 895 42.46 26.72 5.76
CA ALA A 895 42.69 25.37 5.37
C ALA A 895 42.07 24.34 6.36
N GLU A 896 42.25 24.58 7.66
CA GLU A 896 41.70 23.69 8.69
C GLU A 896 40.19 23.56 8.58
N HIS A 897 39.47 24.69 8.51
CA HIS A 897 38.02 24.70 8.43
C HIS A 897 37.50 24.19 7.07
N LEU A 898 38.17 24.49 5.95
CA LEU A 898 37.76 24.00 4.65
C LEU A 898 37.93 22.49 4.51
N TYR A 899 39.04 21.92 5.00
CA TYR A 899 39.20 20.45 5.00
C TYR A 899 38.16 19.76 5.88
N ARG A 900 37.91 20.28 7.08
CA ARG A 900 36.87 19.74 7.96
C ARG A 900 35.49 19.89 7.33
N GLY A 901 35.20 21.07 6.72
CA GLY A 901 33.94 21.31 6.01
C GLY A 901 33.75 20.38 4.83
N LEU A 902 34.81 20.14 4.03
CA LEU A 902 34.77 19.21 2.91
C LEU A 902 34.49 17.78 3.37
N GLU A 903 35.18 17.30 4.43
CA GLU A 903 34.96 15.94 4.98
C GLU A 903 33.53 15.81 5.49
N THR A 904 33.05 16.79 6.26
CA THR A 904 31.66 16.77 6.79
C THR A 904 30.61 16.83 5.67
N ALA A 905 30.83 17.63 4.62
CA ALA A 905 29.93 17.71 3.46
C ALA A 905 29.89 16.38 2.69
N GLN A 906 31.02 15.71 2.52
CA GLN A 906 31.10 14.38 1.89
C GLN A 906 30.36 13.32 2.73
N ASP A 907 30.55 13.32 4.04
CA ASP A 907 29.84 12.42 4.96
C ASP A 907 28.32 12.64 4.92
N CYS A 908 27.88 13.88 4.67
CA CYS A 908 26.47 14.23 4.51
C CYS A 908 25.89 13.82 3.12
N GLY A 909 26.72 13.66 2.10
CA GLY A 909 26.27 13.53 0.71
C GLY A 909 25.80 14.86 0.11
N ALA A 910 26.38 15.99 0.56
CA ALA A 910 26.08 17.34 0.09
C ALA A 910 26.98 17.70 -1.11
N ASP A 911 26.71 17.11 -2.28
CA ASP A 911 27.57 17.17 -3.46
C ASP A 911 27.88 18.63 -3.89
N GLY A 912 26.87 19.53 -3.86
CA GLY A 912 27.08 20.94 -4.19
C GLY A 912 28.03 21.64 -3.22
N LEU A 913 27.92 21.37 -1.91
CA LEU A 913 28.81 21.93 -0.89
C LEU A 913 30.23 21.36 -0.97
N VAL A 914 30.35 20.11 -1.38
CA VAL A 914 31.66 19.47 -1.64
C VAL A 914 32.41 20.21 -2.77
N GLU A 915 31.72 20.56 -3.86
CA GLU A 915 32.31 21.30 -4.98
C GLU A 915 32.68 22.74 -4.56
N GLU A 916 31.85 23.40 -3.75
CA GLU A 916 32.13 24.71 -3.18
C GLU A 916 33.39 24.66 -2.29
N ALA A 917 33.46 23.71 -1.37
CA ALA A 917 34.63 23.52 -0.49
C ALA A 917 35.93 23.27 -1.29
N ARG A 918 35.84 22.47 -2.38
CA ARG A 918 36.96 22.21 -3.29
C ARG A 918 37.41 23.48 -4.03
N ALA A 919 36.46 24.27 -4.48
CA ALA A 919 36.76 25.53 -5.17
C ALA A 919 37.45 26.52 -4.22
N GLU A 920 36.99 26.64 -2.95
CA GLU A 920 37.61 27.49 -1.95
C GLU A 920 39.01 27.01 -1.55
N LEU A 921 39.24 25.69 -1.42
CA LEU A 921 40.56 25.11 -1.22
C LEU A 921 41.52 25.42 -2.38
N ALA A 922 41.06 25.26 -3.63
CA ALA A 922 41.84 25.61 -4.83
C ALA A 922 42.18 27.09 -4.86
N ALA A 923 41.21 27.97 -4.52
CA ALA A 923 41.42 29.43 -4.42
C ALA A 923 42.44 29.81 -3.33
N ALA A 924 42.58 28.97 -2.28
CA ALA A 924 43.61 29.09 -1.24
C ALA A 924 44.97 28.55 -1.67
N GLY A 925 45.14 28.06 -2.90
CA GLY A 925 46.36 27.43 -3.36
C GLY A 925 46.60 26.01 -2.81
N LEU A 926 45.58 25.41 -2.23
CA LEU A 926 45.64 24.07 -1.60
C LEU A 926 45.03 23.03 -2.56
N ARG A 927 45.64 21.86 -2.60
CA ARG A 927 45.06 20.74 -3.37
C ARG A 927 44.09 19.96 -2.47
N PRO A 928 42.87 19.69 -2.93
CA PRO A 928 42.02 18.75 -2.24
C PRO A 928 42.79 17.42 -2.08
N ARG A 929 42.89 16.91 -0.85
CA ARG A 929 43.44 15.57 -0.65
C ARG A 929 42.55 14.59 -1.39
N ALA A 930 43.13 13.86 -2.36
CA ALA A 930 42.46 12.72 -2.95
C ALA A 930 42.21 11.73 -1.81
N LEU A 931 40.97 11.34 -1.61
CA LEU A 931 40.62 10.22 -0.72
C LEU A 931 41.27 8.97 -1.33
N HIS A 932 42.41 8.57 -0.78
CA HIS A 932 42.97 7.26 -1.08
C HIS A 932 42.15 6.25 -0.27
N THR A 933 41.70 5.22 -0.94
CA THR A 933 41.17 4.01 -0.32
C THR A 933 42.08 3.58 0.84
N ALA A 934 41.49 3.62 2.03
CA ALA A 934 41.82 2.90 3.26
C ALA A 934 43.26 2.44 3.43
N ASP A 935 44.17 3.35 3.76
CA ASP A 935 45.42 3.01 4.46
C ASP A 935 45.38 3.64 5.87
N GLY A 936 45.97 2.97 6.85
CA GLY A 936 46.11 3.51 8.22
C GLY A 936 46.72 4.92 8.31
N ASN A 937 47.25 5.45 7.19
CA ASN A 937 47.74 6.82 7.00
C ASN A 937 46.64 7.85 6.77
N SER A 938 45.36 7.43 6.49
CA SER A 938 44.20 8.30 6.26
C SER A 938 43.58 8.83 7.57
N LEU A 939 43.99 8.35 8.70
CA LEU A 939 43.50 8.75 10.01
C LEU A 939 44.15 10.06 10.48
N THR A 940 43.35 10.96 11.02
CA THR A 940 43.87 12.13 11.75
C THR A 940 44.64 11.70 12.97
N ALA A 941 45.46 12.57 13.54
CA ALA A 941 46.24 12.25 14.76
C ALA A 941 45.34 11.83 15.94
N ARG A 942 44.15 12.46 16.08
CA ARG A 942 43.18 12.09 17.13
C ARG A 942 42.48 10.76 16.84
N GLU A 943 42.09 10.51 15.62
CA GLU A 943 41.52 9.22 15.21
C GLU A 943 42.52 8.07 15.35
N ARG A 944 43.79 8.29 15.00
CA ARG A 944 44.85 7.31 15.19
C ARG A 944 45.14 7.04 16.66
N ALA A 945 45.09 8.05 17.50
CA ALA A 945 45.21 7.90 18.94
C ALA A 945 44.00 7.14 19.55
N ALA A 946 42.80 7.44 19.09
CA ALA A 946 41.59 6.71 19.49
C ALA A 946 41.62 5.25 19.05
N ALA A 947 42.03 4.99 17.81
CA ALA A 947 42.14 3.66 17.24
C ALA A 947 43.26 2.84 17.97
N GLY A 948 44.43 3.45 18.22
CA GLY A 948 45.49 2.84 18.96
C GLY A 948 45.14 2.56 20.41
N ALA A 949 44.34 3.40 21.07
CA ALA A 949 43.80 3.12 22.40
C ALA A 949 42.85 1.92 22.38
N ALA A 950 41.91 1.88 21.42
CA ALA A 950 40.94 0.80 21.27
C ALA A 950 41.59 -0.55 20.99
N VAL A 951 42.62 -0.60 20.13
CA VAL A 951 43.40 -1.83 19.85
C VAL A 951 44.12 -2.33 21.11
N ARG A 952 44.69 -1.45 21.90
CA ARG A 952 45.35 -1.80 23.17
C ARG A 952 44.40 -2.08 24.33
N GLY A 953 43.07 -2.07 24.10
CA GLY A 953 42.05 -2.29 25.12
C GLY A 953 41.91 -1.16 26.15
N LEU A 954 42.49 0.02 25.87
CA LEU A 954 42.38 1.21 26.71
C LEU A 954 41.12 1.99 26.40
N ASP A 955 40.58 2.72 27.37
CA ASP A 955 39.44 3.63 27.11
C ASP A 955 39.90 4.84 26.28
N PRO A 956 39.45 4.98 25.02
CA PRO A 956 39.84 6.07 24.16
C PRO A 956 39.41 7.45 24.70
N ALA A 957 38.33 7.52 25.47
CA ALA A 957 37.88 8.77 26.12
C ALA A 957 38.90 9.25 27.16
N ALA A 958 39.40 8.33 27.98
CA ALA A 958 40.41 8.64 29.00
C ALA A 958 41.75 8.98 28.36
N VAL A 959 42.20 8.27 27.31
CA VAL A 959 43.47 8.51 26.61
C VAL A 959 43.52 9.86 25.93
N LEU A 960 42.37 10.30 25.34
CA LEU A 960 42.26 11.55 24.59
C LEU A 960 41.81 12.74 25.44
N GLY A 961 41.42 12.51 26.70
CA GLY A 961 40.88 13.60 27.55
C GLY A 961 39.59 14.19 27.04
N VAL A 962 38.74 13.41 26.35
CA VAL A 962 37.44 13.83 25.76
C VAL A 962 36.29 13.10 26.40
N ASP A 963 35.08 13.59 26.23
CA ASP A 963 33.88 12.90 26.70
C ASP A 963 33.65 11.57 25.92
N PRO A 964 32.97 10.58 26.53
CA PRO A 964 32.74 9.27 25.90
C PRO A 964 32.02 9.32 24.54
N ALA A 965 31.12 10.28 24.34
CA ALA A 965 30.39 10.42 23.09
C ALA A 965 31.30 10.92 21.94
N THR A 966 32.24 11.81 22.26
CA THR A 966 33.25 12.28 21.31
C THR A 966 34.24 11.14 20.96
N ALA A 967 34.68 10.34 21.93
CA ALA A 967 35.52 9.17 21.67
C ALA A 967 34.82 8.13 20.80
N ALA A 968 33.54 7.87 21.04
CA ALA A 968 32.74 6.96 20.23
C ALA A 968 32.59 7.48 18.79
N ARG A 969 32.40 8.79 18.57
CA ARG A 969 32.36 9.41 17.24
C ARG A 969 33.69 9.25 16.49
N LEU A 970 34.81 9.46 17.16
CA LEU A 970 36.14 9.26 16.59
C LEU A 970 36.38 7.81 16.17
N LEU A 971 35.98 6.84 16.99
CA LEU A 971 36.08 5.42 16.64
C LEU A 971 35.15 5.06 15.47
N SER A 972 33.93 5.58 15.45
CA SER A 972 33.02 5.36 14.33
C SER A 972 33.56 5.93 13.02
N ALA A 973 34.22 7.08 13.06
CA ALA A 973 34.93 7.64 11.89
C ALA A 973 36.09 6.74 11.46
N VAL A 974 36.87 6.19 12.43
CA VAL A 974 37.97 5.25 12.15
C VAL A 974 37.45 3.99 11.46
N TYR A 975 36.41 3.34 12.01
CA TYR A 975 35.82 2.14 11.42
C TYR A 975 35.31 2.36 10.00
N ARG A 976 34.69 3.51 9.76
CA ARG A 976 34.23 3.91 8.42
C ARG A 976 35.38 4.16 7.45
N LYS A 977 36.42 4.89 7.88
CA LYS A 977 37.59 5.21 7.06
C LYS A 977 38.43 3.97 6.70
N LEU A 978 38.49 3.01 7.58
CA LEU A 978 39.27 1.76 7.40
C LEU A 978 38.41 0.62 6.83
N GLY A 979 37.07 0.81 6.68
CA GLY A 979 36.16 -0.23 6.20
C GLY A 979 36.11 -1.47 7.11
N THR A 980 36.33 -1.30 8.43
CA THR A 980 36.48 -2.39 9.39
C THR A 980 35.58 -2.17 10.62
N ASP A 981 35.51 -3.17 11.48
CA ASP A 981 34.86 -3.08 12.79
C ASP A 981 35.92 -3.16 13.92
N ARG A 982 35.47 -3.28 15.15
CA ARG A 982 36.37 -3.40 16.32
C ARG A 982 37.29 -4.63 16.23
N SER A 983 36.84 -5.71 15.61
CA SER A 983 37.60 -6.96 15.54
C SER A 983 38.70 -6.90 14.47
N GLY A 984 38.45 -6.20 13.35
CA GLY A 984 39.40 -6.01 12.24
C GLY A 984 40.34 -4.82 12.42
N LEU A 985 40.13 -3.96 13.44
CA LEU A 985 40.84 -2.69 13.60
C LEU A 985 42.37 -2.86 13.72
N ALA A 986 42.85 -3.86 14.48
CA ALA A 986 44.29 -4.14 14.64
C ALA A 986 44.94 -4.49 13.29
N HIS A 987 44.29 -5.33 12.50
CA HIS A 987 44.74 -5.72 11.15
C HIS A 987 44.77 -4.53 10.21
N ALA A 988 43.71 -3.70 10.21
CA ALA A 988 43.62 -2.53 9.36
C ALA A 988 44.63 -1.42 9.68
N LEU A 989 45.17 -1.39 10.93
CA LEU A 989 46.22 -0.47 11.35
C LEU A 989 47.65 -1.01 11.08
N GLY A 990 47.78 -2.26 10.62
CA GLY A 990 49.07 -2.87 10.32
C GLY A 990 49.90 -3.24 11.56
N ASP A 991 49.24 -3.51 12.69
CA ASP A 991 49.92 -3.90 13.94
C ASP A 991 50.24 -5.41 13.93
N PRO A 992 51.53 -5.84 13.91
CA PRO A 992 51.88 -7.25 13.76
C PRO A 992 51.68 -8.08 15.06
N ALA A 993 51.08 -7.52 16.12
CA ALA A 993 50.94 -8.17 17.40
C ALA A 993 49.51 -8.73 17.64
N ALA A 994 48.69 -8.93 16.63
CA ALA A 994 47.41 -9.60 16.79
C ALA A 994 47.64 -11.13 16.87
N PRO A 995 47.18 -11.85 17.92
CA PRO A 995 47.26 -13.30 17.94
C PRO A 995 46.32 -13.88 16.88
N ASP A 996 46.87 -14.80 16.08
CA ASP A 996 46.10 -15.63 15.14
C ASP A 996 44.95 -16.29 15.91
N GLY A 997 43.75 -16.18 15.37
CA GLY A 997 42.57 -16.85 15.92
C GLY A 997 42.76 -18.37 15.96
N PRO A 998 42.04 -19.11 16.80
CA PRO A 998 42.31 -20.53 17.02
C PRO A 998 42.06 -21.34 15.74
N GLU A 999 43.08 -22.03 15.26
CA GLU A 999 43.00 -23.09 14.25
C GLU A 999 41.94 -24.13 14.67
N GLN A 1000 40.94 -24.33 13.86
CA GLN A 1000 40.04 -25.46 13.96
C GLN A 1000 40.80 -26.73 13.56
N THR A 1001 41.19 -27.53 14.49
CA THR A 1001 41.63 -28.91 14.29
C THR A 1001 40.45 -29.81 13.92
N PRO A 1002 40.52 -30.63 12.87
CA PRO A 1002 39.43 -31.54 12.51
C PRO A 1002 39.51 -32.83 13.33
N GLY A 1003 38.35 -33.18 13.90
CA GLY A 1003 37.88 -34.54 14.11
C GLY A 1003 38.59 -35.49 15.03
N ALA A 1004 37.94 -35.91 16.08
CA ALA A 1004 37.98 -37.29 16.56
C ALA A 1004 36.58 -37.73 16.97
N ALA A 1005 36.20 -38.87 16.49
CA ALA A 1005 34.92 -39.54 16.62
C ALA A 1005 34.65 -40.02 18.06
N ASP A 1006 33.34 -40.15 18.27
CA ASP A 1006 32.63 -40.90 19.34
C ASP A 1006 33.34 -42.02 20.04
N PRO A 1007 32.99 -42.35 21.34
CA PRO A 1007 31.80 -43.13 21.57
C PRO A 1007 31.04 -42.90 22.90
N ALA A 1008 29.73 -43.07 22.77
CA ALA A 1008 28.78 -43.67 23.73
C ALA A 1008 28.88 -43.33 25.24
N ASP A 1009 27.84 -42.67 25.81
CA ASP A 1009 26.78 -43.26 26.65
C ASP A 1009 25.59 -42.29 26.73
#